data_d4d861d9a9fa0dede6d9b0419b83d41d
#
_entry.id   d4d861d9a9fa0dede6d9b0419b83d41d
#
_cell.length_a   1.000
_cell.length_b   1.000
_cell.length_c   1.000
_cell.angle_alpha   90.00
_cell.angle_beta   90.00
_cell.angle_gamma   90.00
#
_symmetry.space_group_name_H-M   'P 1'
#
loop_
_entity.id
_entity.type
_entity.pdbx_description
1 polymer ?
#
loop_
_entity_poly.entity_id
_entity_poly.type
_entity_poly.pdbx_seq_one_letter_code
_entity_poly.pdbx_strand_id
1 'polypeptide(L)'
;VLEQQPPEIQGFLLTTSILRRLTGPLCDQVRFGFAEPRQFDEAELLSSSAGTAVRPGEAESRRFGEADPQGAAVTGRADSRLILESLDAANLFIVPLDDERRWYRYHRLFSDLLRKRLRQIHPGLVPVLHRRASEWHEQQGMMAAAIDHALAAGDFERAADLIEGTMEATFMRSEVVTFLHWMERLPDEWARTRPTLCFYHAWALLMSGGSMDLAEQRLQDIACLQEAAGDGELMPGRMAALRAYTALFQADTARTAELCREALESLPESDLFLRSIVGWMLSLASLFEGDLEDAEQALQDLARKGQEVGNPLTAVTALCYQARLQVRAGRLHRAGEILERALQLGTDGQGRRFPIASEALIGLGSLWGEWNDLEAAEAYLLESIELAKRWSEPSSFDAYIPLVRIRVARGDIAGAREAMETAQQLARRSEFTEVDDIIVDLQQGLFLVTQGDTEGATRWAEGRGLLPGAALGLEPAEGPKPGEDLHHLWERMQKYEQIVLARLLIALDRAAEALDLLEPLLVQAREWDRVDLIIQVQILRALAWQIGGDDEQAMEALAEALTLAEPGGWVRTFLDEGHSMADLLRRAASQGVPPARGTAPAYVASLIAAFDAPDRGEGATEPQYHPAQQLVEPLSEREMEVLRLLSAGLSNPEIADQLYIAVSTVRSHCKSIYGKLDVHKRWDAVHRAQELGLL
;
A
#
# COMPACT_ATOMS: atom_id res chain seq x y z
N VAL A 1 0.15 -24.79 38.11
CA VAL A 1 -0.64 -25.34 37.01
C VAL A 1 0.20 -26.27 36.13
N LEU A 2 1.39 -25.82 35.62
CA LEU A 2 2.26 -26.69 34.81
C LEU A 2 2.69 -27.95 35.59
N GLU A 3 3.12 -27.79 36.84
CA GLU A 3 3.57 -28.86 37.71
C GLU A 3 2.45 -29.86 38.14
N GLN A 4 1.20 -29.50 37.89
CA GLN A 4 0.02 -30.33 38.14
C GLN A 4 -0.36 -31.21 36.96
N GLN A 5 0.26 -30.98 35.78
CA GLN A 5 -0.01 -31.76 34.57
C GLN A 5 0.82 -33.05 34.55
N PRO A 6 0.36 -34.09 33.86
CA PRO A 6 1.16 -35.28 33.61
C PRO A 6 2.50 -34.95 32.97
N PRO A 7 3.59 -35.69 33.25
CA PRO A 7 4.92 -35.39 32.69
C PRO A 7 4.94 -35.24 31.15
N GLU A 8 4.18 -36.03 30.44
CA GLU A 8 4.05 -35.99 28.99
C GLU A 8 3.45 -34.66 28.51
N ILE A 9 2.41 -34.17 29.18
CA ILE A 9 1.81 -32.87 28.89
C ILE A 9 2.75 -31.73 29.24
N GLN A 10 3.49 -31.85 30.37
CA GLN A 10 4.53 -30.85 30.71
C GLN A 10 5.60 -30.79 29.61
N GLY A 11 6.11 -31.93 29.15
CA GLY A 11 7.07 -32.00 28.05
C GLY A 11 6.53 -31.39 26.76
N PHE A 12 5.29 -31.74 26.39
CA PHE A 12 4.61 -31.15 25.24
C PHE A 12 4.52 -29.62 25.34
N LEU A 13 4.00 -29.09 26.45
CA LEU A 13 3.82 -27.66 26.65
C LEU A 13 5.16 -26.91 26.59
N LEU A 14 6.22 -27.45 27.20
CA LEU A 14 7.54 -26.82 27.18
C LEU A 14 8.14 -26.83 25.78
N THR A 15 8.17 -27.97 25.08
CA THR A 15 8.84 -28.10 23.79
C THR A 15 8.12 -27.35 22.68
N THR A 16 6.78 -27.28 22.71
CA THR A 16 5.98 -26.57 21.71
C THR A 16 5.78 -25.08 22.03
N SER A 17 6.24 -24.61 23.19
CA SER A 17 6.13 -23.19 23.61
C SER A 17 6.83 -22.20 22.67
N ILE A 18 7.82 -22.66 21.91
CA ILE A 18 8.54 -21.85 20.92
C ILE A 18 7.66 -21.43 19.73
N LEU A 19 6.56 -22.15 19.50
CA LEU A 19 5.67 -21.96 18.38
C LEU A 19 4.68 -20.81 18.65
N ARG A 20 4.40 -20.00 17.61
CA ARG A 20 3.35 -18.97 17.65
C ARG A 20 1.97 -19.56 17.36
N ARG A 21 1.93 -20.57 16.48
CA ARG A 21 0.73 -21.34 16.12
C ARG A 21 1.06 -22.82 16.24
N LEU A 22 0.09 -23.60 16.64
CA LEU A 22 0.22 -25.02 16.93
C LEU A 22 -0.69 -25.81 16.01
N THR A 23 -0.17 -26.89 15.45
CA THR A 23 -0.96 -27.94 14.79
C THR A 23 -0.31 -29.28 15.10
N GLY A 24 -1.08 -30.36 15.13
CA GLY A 24 -0.57 -31.69 15.46
C GLY A 24 0.74 -32.04 14.76
N PRO A 25 0.78 -32.01 13.40
CA PRO A 25 1.99 -32.33 12.63
C PRO A 25 3.21 -31.46 12.96
N LEU A 26 3.02 -30.13 13.18
CA LEU A 26 4.10 -29.23 13.56
C LEU A 26 4.63 -29.55 14.95
N CYS A 27 3.72 -29.81 15.90
CA CYS A 27 4.10 -30.18 17.27
C CYS A 27 4.86 -31.51 17.30
N ASP A 28 4.43 -32.50 16.54
CA ASP A 28 5.13 -33.79 16.41
C ASP A 28 6.53 -33.60 15.82
N GLN A 29 6.65 -32.80 14.75
CA GLN A 29 7.93 -32.52 14.14
C GLN A 29 8.89 -31.80 15.11
N VAL A 30 8.42 -30.81 15.83
CA VAL A 30 9.23 -30.06 16.80
C VAL A 30 9.70 -30.98 17.94
N ARG A 31 8.83 -31.84 18.44
CA ARG A 31 9.14 -32.79 19.53
C ARG A 31 10.11 -33.89 19.08
N PHE A 32 9.90 -34.47 17.89
CA PHE A 32 10.53 -35.73 17.51
C PHE A 32 11.49 -35.64 16.30
N GLY A 33 11.37 -34.62 15.42
CA GLY A 33 12.18 -34.46 14.20
C GLY A 33 11.76 -35.39 13.04
N PHE A 34 12.44 -35.25 11.89
CA PHE A 34 12.18 -36.04 10.67
C PHE A 34 12.89 -37.41 10.66
N ALA A 35 13.91 -37.62 11.45
CA ALA A 35 14.72 -38.83 11.39
C ALA A 35 14.18 -39.98 12.26
N GLU A 36 14.44 -41.21 11.81
CA GLU A 36 14.17 -42.46 12.51
C GLU A 36 14.44 -42.42 14.01
N PRO A 37 13.79 -43.28 14.81
CA PRO A 37 13.75 -43.21 16.25
C PRO A 37 15.14 -43.52 16.86
N ARG A 38 16.01 -42.52 16.91
CA ARG A 38 17.09 -42.51 17.90
C ARG A 38 16.53 -41.95 19.18
N GLN A 39 16.46 -42.80 20.16
CA GLN A 39 16.04 -42.62 21.52
C GLN A 39 16.52 -41.28 22.12
N PHE A 40 15.63 -40.25 22.14
CA PHE A 40 15.64 -39.25 23.19
C PHE A 40 14.53 -39.70 24.12
N ASP A 41 14.90 -40.28 25.22
CA ASP A 41 13.98 -40.70 26.27
C ASP A 41 13.44 -39.44 26.95
N GLU A 42 12.15 -39.10 26.80
CA GLU A 42 11.50 -37.99 27.53
C GLU A 42 11.67 -38.15 29.05
N ALA A 43 11.92 -39.37 29.51
CA ALA A 43 12.25 -39.67 30.88
C ALA A 43 13.64 -39.15 31.30
N GLU A 44 14.63 -39.10 30.40
CA GLU A 44 15.95 -38.49 30.67
C GLU A 44 15.88 -36.94 30.78
N LEU A 45 15.00 -36.30 29.99
CA LEU A 45 14.78 -34.83 30.05
C LEU A 45 14.18 -34.39 31.39
N LEU A 46 13.39 -35.23 32.03
CA LEU A 46 12.75 -34.94 33.32
C LEU A 46 13.56 -35.42 34.54
N SER A 47 14.49 -36.38 34.37
CA SER A 47 15.28 -36.94 35.44
C SER A 47 16.46 -36.07 35.88
N SER A 48 16.93 -35.14 35.04
CA SER A 48 18.07 -34.25 35.40
C SER A 48 17.71 -33.10 36.38
N SER A 49 16.44 -32.96 36.79
CA SER A 49 15.99 -31.93 37.74
C SER A 49 15.82 -32.42 39.19
N ALA A 50 16.07 -33.69 39.48
CA ALA A 50 15.96 -34.25 40.84
C ALA A 50 17.35 -34.65 41.38
N GLY A 51 18.11 -33.64 41.76
CA GLY A 51 19.26 -33.86 42.66
C GLY A 51 18.78 -33.99 44.11
N THR A 52 18.54 -35.23 44.53
CA THR A 52 18.82 -35.69 45.92
C THR A 52 18.50 -37.16 46.03
N ALA A 53 19.50 -37.89 46.47
CA ALA A 53 19.49 -39.33 46.68
C ALA A 53 18.50 -39.78 47.79
N VAL A 54 17.65 -40.77 47.48
CA VAL A 54 17.09 -41.68 48.49
C VAL A 54 17.19 -43.10 47.94
N ARG A 55 17.75 -43.98 48.81
CA ARG A 55 17.99 -45.40 48.57
C ARG A 55 16.69 -46.23 48.44
N PRO A 56 16.73 -47.39 47.75
CA PRO A 56 15.55 -48.22 47.52
C PRO A 56 15.18 -49.04 48.77
N GLY A 57 13.91 -49.05 49.11
CA GLY A 57 13.27 -49.94 50.07
C GLY A 57 12.13 -50.68 49.39
N GLU A 58 12.18 -51.98 49.58
CA GLU A 58 11.22 -53.01 49.11
C GLU A 58 9.78 -52.68 49.50
N ALA A 59 8.81 -52.95 48.63
CA ALA A 59 7.60 -53.70 48.98
C ALA A 59 6.55 -53.75 47.87
N GLU A 60 6.24 -54.99 47.61
CA GLU A 60 4.90 -55.58 47.40
C GLU A 60 4.12 -55.35 46.11
N SER A 61 4.10 -56.46 45.38
CA SER A 61 3.14 -56.86 44.36
C SER A 61 1.68 -56.83 44.88
N ARG A 62 0.78 -56.21 44.12
CA ARG A 62 -0.61 -56.64 44.05
C ARG A 62 -1.05 -56.82 42.61
N ARG A 63 -1.39 -58.11 42.30
CA ARG A 63 -2.03 -58.59 41.09
C ARG A 63 -3.42 -57.98 40.94
N PHE A 64 -3.76 -57.52 39.73
CA PHE A 64 -5.12 -57.57 39.20
C PHE A 64 -5.14 -57.90 37.70
N GLY A 65 -5.79 -58.99 37.38
CA GLY A 65 -6.68 -59.20 36.22
C GLY A 65 -6.05 -59.37 34.85
N GLU A 66 -5.92 -60.59 34.44
CA GLU A 66 -5.76 -61.01 33.07
C GLU A 66 -6.92 -60.49 32.19
N ALA A 67 -6.59 -59.85 31.08
CA ALA A 67 -7.48 -59.71 29.87
C ALA A 67 -6.60 -59.65 28.61
N ASP A 68 -6.73 -60.68 27.85
CA ASP A 68 -6.49 -60.99 26.44
C ASP A 68 -5.42 -60.22 25.63
N PRO A 69 -4.44 -60.87 25.03
CA PRO A 69 -3.42 -60.30 24.16
C PRO A 69 -3.80 -60.52 22.70
N GLN A 70 -4.58 -59.69 22.09
CA GLN A 70 -4.63 -59.52 20.63
C GLN A 70 -5.00 -58.08 20.27
N GLY A 71 -4.00 -57.29 19.92
CA GLY A 71 -4.23 -55.93 19.40
C GLY A 71 -3.00 -55.05 19.50
N ALA A 72 -2.25 -54.98 18.43
CA ALA A 72 -1.35 -53.90 18.01
C ALA A 72 -0.44 -53.29 19.10
N ALA A 73 0.83 -53.55 19.00
CA ALA A 73 1.90 -52.78 19.60
C ALA A 73 1.83 -51.31 19.04
N VAL A 74 1.04 -50.50 19.66
CA VAL A 74 1.09 -49.03 19.50
C VAL A 74 2.31 -48.60 20.30
N THR A 75 3.40 -48.28 19.63
CA THR A 75 4.55 -47.56 20.17
C THR A 75 4.04 -46.27 20.85
N GLY A 76 4.25 -46.18 22.15
CA GLY A 76 3.67 -45.13 23.03
C GLY A 76 4.19 -43.71 22.78
N ARG A 77 3.83 -43.13 21.66
CA ARG A 77 3.94 -41.70 21.41
C ARG A 77 2.52 -41.14 21.37
N ALA A 78 2.16 -40.31 22.36
CA ALA A 78 0.91 -39.60 22.29
C ALA A 78 0.94 -38.64 21.10
N ASP A 79 0.00 -38.80 20.18
CA ASP A 79 -0.24 -37.92 19.04
C ASP A 79 -0.48 -36.49 19.55
N SER A 80 0.36 -35.53 19.12
CA SER A 80 0.26 -34.14 19.52
C SER A 80 -1.11 -33.53 19.22
N ARG A 81 -1.82 -34.07 18.21
CA ARG A 81 -3.18 -33.67 17.92
C ARG A 81 -4.14 -34.03 19.05
N LEU A 82 -4.04 -35.25 19.60
CA LEU A 82 -4.87 -35.68 20.74
C LEU A 82 -4.59 -34.85 21.99
N ILE A 83 -3.32 -34.46 22.20
CA ILE A 83 -2.96 -33.57 23.31
C ILE A 83 -3.62 -32.20 23.13
N LEU A 84 -3.53 -31.60 21.90
CA LEU A 84 -4.17 -30.31 21.60
C LEU A 84 -5.69 -30.38 21.80
N GLU A 85 -6.35 -31.42 21.28
CA GLU A 85 -7.80 -31.64 21.47
C GLU A 85 -8.18 -31.78 22.96
N SER A 86 -7.36 -32.47 23.75
CA SER A 86 -7.57 -32.63 25.20
C SER A 86 -7.37 -31.32 25.97
N LEU A 87 -6.37 -30.51 25.60
CA LEU A 87 -6.14 -29.20 26.19
C LEU A 87 -7.24 -28.21 25.86
N ASP A 88 -7.77 -28.25 24.63
CA ASP A 88 -8.91 -27.43 24.19
C ASP A 88 -10.20 -27.83 24.94
N ALA A 89 -10.52 -29.13 24.98
CA ALA A 89 -11.67 -29.64 25.73
C ALA A 89 -11.62 -29.31 27.24
N ALA A 90 -10.42 -29.28 27.81
CA ALA A 90 -10.20 -28.89 29.21
C ALA A 90 -10.11 -27.36 29.41
N ASN A 91 -10.20 -26.57 28.34
CA ASN A 91 -10.06 -25.11 28.35
C ASN A 91 -8.74 -24.64 28.97
N LEU A 92 -7.65 -25.38 28.70
CA LEU A 92 -6.34 -25.19 29.31
C LEU A 92 -5.38 -24.42 28.40
N PHE A 93 -5.39 -23.07 28.52
CA PHE A 93 -4.35 -22.15 27.99
C PHE A 93 -4.13 -22.13 26.47
N ILE A 94 -4.91 -22.85 25.68
CA ILE A 94 -4.89 -22.77 24.21
C ILE A 94 -6.19 -22.17 23.70
N VAL A 95 -6.09 -21.52 22.52
CA VAL A 95 -7.21 -20.88 21.84
C VAL A 95 -7.20 -21.40 20.39
N PRO A 96 -8.32 -21.95 19.88
CA PRO A 96 -8.44 -22.32 18.49
C PRO A 96 -8.37 -21.06 17.62
N LEU A 97 -7.76 -21.18 16.44
CA LEU A 97 -7.58 -20.10 15.46
C LEU A 97 -8.45 -20.27 14.22
N ASP A 98 -9.09 -21.44 14.08
CA ASP A 98 -10.00 -21.77 13.00
C ASP A 98 -11.20 -22.57 13.53
N ASP A 99 -12.32 -22.55 12.80
CA ASP A 99 -13.55 -23.28 13.15
C ASP A 99 -13.36 -24.80 13.05
N GLU A 100 -12.40 -25.26 12.23
CA GLU A 100 -12.07 -26.67 12.06
C GLU A 100 -11.16 -27.21 13.17
N ARG A 101 -10.72 -26.33 14.08
CA ARG A 101 -9.84 -26.65 15.22
C ARG A 101 -8.57 -27.40 14.79
N ARG A 102 -7.99 -26.98 13.68
CA ARG A 102 -6.69 -27.52 13.18
C ARG A 102 -5.53 -26.70 13.70
N TRP A 103 -5.74 -25.40 13.90
CA TRP A 103 -4.75 -24.46 14.37
C TRP A 103 -5.11 -23.91 15.73
N TYR A 104 -4.12 -23.85 16.61
CA TYR A 104 -4.24 -23.32 17.97
C TYR A 104 -3.12 -22.31 18.24
N ARG A 105 -3.29 -21.56 19.31
CA ARG A 105 -2.21 -20.76 19.92
C ARG A 105 -2.29 -20.87 21.43
N TYR A 106 -1.15 -20.70 22.07
CA TYR A 106 -1.15 -20.49 23.52
C TYR A 106 -1.66 -19.10 23.87
N HIS A 107 -2.30 -18.98 25.04
CA HIS A 107 -2.54 -17.68 25.62
C HIS A 107 -1.18 -16.99 25.88
N ARG A 108 -1.07 -15.69 25.53
CA ARG A 108 0.20 -14.95 25.46
C ARG A 108 1.04 -15.09 26.74
N LEU A 109 0.45 -14.78 27.90
CA LEU A 109 1.15 -14.86 29.20
C LEU A 109 1.64 -16.26 29.53
N PHE A 110 0.88 -17.29 29.14
CA PHE A 110 1.25 -18.68 29.38
C PHE A 110 2.40 -19.11 28.47
N SER A 111 2.36 -18.73 27.20
CA SER A 111 3.46 -18.96 26.25
C SER A 111 4.78 -18.34 26.74
N ASP A 112 4.74 -17.11 27.25
CA ASP A 112 5.93 -16.43 27.73
C ASP A 112 6.52 -17.11 28.99
N LEU A 113 5.65 -17.58 29.89
CA LEU A 113 6.06 -18.36 31.05
C LEU A 113 6.73 -19.68 30.63
N LEU A 114 6.14 -20.42 29.72
CA LEU A 114 6.67 -21.70 29.20
C LEU A 114 8.03 -21.51 28.53
N ARG A 115 8.17 -20.49 27.67
CA ARG A 115 9.45 -20.14 27.01
C ARG A 115 10.53 -19.77 28.01
N LYS A 116 10.18 -18.99 29.02
CA LYS A 116 11.11 -18.66 30.11
C LYS A 116 11.55 -19.93 30.85
N ARG A 117 10.61 -20.81 31.18
CA ARG A 117 10.90 -22.06 31.89
C ARG A 117 11.76 -23.02 31.03
N LEU A 118 11.45 -23.16 29.74
CA LEU A 118 12.25 -23.97 28.78
C LEU A 118 13.70 -23.48 28.72
N ARG A 119 13.92 -22.16 28.60
CA ARG A 119 15.29 -21.59 28.60
C ARG A 119 16.04 -21.82 29.91
N GLN A 120 15.35 -21.85 31.02
CA GLN A 120 15.98 -22.09 32.34
C GLN A 120 16.37 -23.55 32.54
N ILE A 121 15.51 -24.48 32.11
CA ILE A 121 15.72 -25.91 32.38
C ILE A 121 16.56 -26.56 31.26
N HIS A 122 16.29 -26.24 30.00
CA HIS A 122 16.89 -26.89 28.83
C HIS A 122 17.36 -25.86 27.78
N PRO A 123 18.33 -24.99 28.11
CA PRO A 123 18.78 -23.92 27.18
C PRO A 123 19.33 -24.50 25.86
N GLY A 124 20.02 -25.65 25.91
CA GLY A 124 20.58 -26.31 24.72
C GLY A 124 19.53 -26.94 23.77
N LEU A 125 18.31 -27.16 24.26
CA LEU A 125 17.22 -27.72 23.44
C LEU A 125 16.55 -26.66 22.55
N VAL A 126 16.54 -25.40 22.99
CA VAL A 126 15.85 -24.31 22.28
C VAL A 126 16.29 -24.19 20.81
N PRO A 127 17.61 -24.16 20.47
CA PRO A 127 18.05 -24.12 19.08
C PRO A 127 17.57 -25.35 18.25
N VAL A 128 17.60 -26.53 18.85
CA VAL A 128 17.19 -27.77 18.18
C VAL A 128 15.69 -27.73 17.82
N LEU A 129 14.85 -27.29 18.76
CA LEU A 129 13.40 -27.14 18.52
C LEU A 129 13.11 -26.13 17.43
N HIS A 130 13.80 -25.00 17.44
CA HIS A 130 13.65 -23.97 16.41
C HIS A 130 14.14 -24.48 15.04
N ARG A 131 15.26 -25.22 14.95
CA ARG A 131 15.71 -25.81 13.68
C ARG A 131 14.66 -26.76 13.12
N ARG A 132 14.11 -27.66 13.92
CA ARG A 132 13.05 -28.59 13.51
C ARG A 132 11.79 -27.87 13.04
N ALA A 133 11.42 -26.77 13.71
CA ALA A 133 10.31 -25.93 13.30
C ALA A 133 10.60 -25.23 11.96
N SER A 134 11.83 -24.73 11.76
CA SER A 134 12.28 -24.15 10.49
C SER A 134 12.15 -25.15 9.33
N GLU A 135 12.65 -26.37 9.50
CA GLU A 135 12.59 -27.44 8.51
C GLU A 135 11.15 -27.81 8.13
N TRP A 136 10.26 -27.90 9.12
CA TRP A 136 8.84 -28.18 8.87
C TRP A 136 8.16 -27.05 8.09
N HIS A 137 8.38 -25.80 8.50
CA HIS A 137 7.79 -24.65 7.82
C HIS A 137 8.26 -24.50 6.37
N GLU A 138 9.54 -24.78 6.10
CA GLU A 138 10.09 -24.80 4.74
C GLU A 138 9.38 -25.85 3.87
N GLN A 139 9.20 -27.09 4.37
CA GLN A 139 8.50 -28.16 3.64
C GLN A 139 7.02 -27.83 3.36
N GLN A 140 6.41 -27.02 4.21
CA GLN A 140 5.04 -26.53 4.00
C GLN A 140 4.97 -25.27 3.13
N GLY A 141 6.10 -24.78 2.59
CA GLY A 141 6.17 -23.56 1.81
C GLY A 141 5.98 -22.26 2.62
N MET A 142 6.02 -22.34 3.96
CA MET A 142 5.85 -21.21 4.87
C MET A 142 7.20 -20.55 5.16
N MET A 143 7.83 -19.96 4.13
CA MET A 143 9.22 -19.50 4.16
C MET A 143 9.49 -18.46 5.23
N ALA A 144 8.61 -17.47 5.44
CA ALA A 144 8.80 -16.46 6.48
C ALA A 144 8.93 -17.07 7.89
N ALA A 145 8.09 -18.06 8.21
CA ALA A 145 8.16 -18.76 9.48
C ALA A 145 9.43 -19.65 9.56
N ALA A 146 9.85 -20.27 8.45
CA ALA A 146 11.08 -21.05 8.39
C ALA A 146 12.31 -20.20 8.70
N ILE A 147 12.41 -19.00 8.11
CA ILE A 147 13.48 -18.03 8.34
C ILE A 147 13.46 -17.54 9.80
N ASP A 148 12.30 -17.14 10.31
CA ASP A 148 12.16 -16.68 11.69
C ASP A 148 12.66 -17.74 12.70
N HIS A 149 12.36 -19.00 12.45
CA HIS A 149 12.81 -20.10 13.29
C HIS A 149 14.30 -20.42 13.10
N ALA A 150 14.87 -20.32 11.89
CA ALA A 150 16.31 -20.47 11.65
C ALA A 150 17.12 -19.39 12.40
N LEU A 151 16.70 -18.13 12.28
CA LEU A 151 17.29 -17.00 13.04
C LEU A 151 17.18 -17.19 14.56
N ALA A 152 16.05 -17.69 15.05
CA ALA A 152 15.84 -17.96 16.46
C ALA A 152 16.65 -19.17 16.98
N ALA A 153 17.01 -20.10 16.10
CA ALA A 153 17.91 -21.20 16.39
C ALA A 153 19.38 -20.77 16.49
N GLY A 154 19.74 -19.60 15.95
CA GLY A 154 21.13 -19.19 15.72
C GLY A 154 21.77 -19.94 14.56
N ASP A 155 20.98 -20.56 13.68
CA ASP A 155 21.43 -21.24 12.46
C ASP A 155 21.49 -20.23 11.31
N PHE A 156 22.50 -19.35 11.38
CA PHE A 156 22.60 -18.20 10.48
C PHE A 156 22.95 -18.58 9.05
N GLU A 157 23.69 -19.68 8.84
CA GLU A 157 23.96 -20.21 7.50
C GLU A 157 22.65 -20.58 6.81
N ARG A 158 21.85 -21.42 7.49
CA ARG A 158 20.53 -21.82 6.99
C ARG A 158 19.59 -20.63 6.82
N ALA A 159 19.61 -19.67 7.74
CA ALA A 159 18.79 -18.47 7.64
C ALA A 159 19.15 -17.67 6.38
N ALA A 160 20.44 -17.47 6.11
CA ALA A 160 20.93 -16.79 4.92
C ALA A 160 20.53 -17.50 3.63
N ASP A 161 20.66 -18.84 3.58
CA ASP A 161 20.24 -19.65 2.41
C ASP A 161 18.74 -19.53 2.13
N LEU A 162 17.90 -19.60 3.18
CA LEU A 162 16.46 -19.44 3.06
C LEU A 162 16.06 -18.01 2.63
N ILE A 163 16.75 -16.99 3.14
CA ILE A 163 16.53 -15.58 2.74
C ILE A 163 16.88 -15.43 1.26
N GLU A 164 18.06 -15.89 0.82
CA GLU A 164 18.48 -15.84 -0.60
C GLU A 164 17.49 -16.57 -1.53
N GLY A 165 16.99 -17.73 -1.12
CA GLY A 165 16.03 -18.51 -1.90
C GLY A 165 14.63 -17.90 -1.98
N THR A 166 14.30 -16.93 -1.13
CA THR A 166 12.94 -16.37 -1.02
C THR A 166 12.85 -14.89 -1.31
N MET A 167 13.97 -14.15 -1.38
CA MET A 167 13.98 -12.70 -1.45
C MET A 167 13.27 -12.15 -2.70
N GLU A 168 13.47 -12.72 -3.89
CA GLU A 168 12.78 -12.27 -5.11
C GLU A 168 11.26 -12.32 -4.94
N ALA A 169 10.72 -13.43 -4.42
CA ALA A 169 9.30 -13.56 -4.16
C ALA A 169 8.81 -12.57 -3.08
N THR A 170 9.66 -12.24 -2.10
CA THR A 170 9.36 -11.26 -1.05
C THR A 170 9.31 -9.83 -1.64
N PHE A 171 10.25 -9.49 -2.50
CA PHE A 171 10.25 -8.20 -3.20
C PHE A 171 9.09 -8.08 -4.20
N MET A 172 8.79 -9.14 -4.97
CA MET A 172 7.62 -9.15 -5.87
C MET A 172 6.31 -8.89 -5.13
N ARG A 173 6.20 -9.32 -3.86
CA ARG A 173 5.04 -9.06 -2.99
C ARG A 173 5.14 -7.75 -2.22
N SER A 174 6.17 -6.95 -2.48
CA SER A 174 6.41 -5.66 -1.80
C SER A 174 6.61 -5.80 -0.28
N GLU A 175 7.06 -6.95 0.20
CA GLU A 175 7.25 -7.22 1.64
C GLU A 175 8.66 -6.81 2.11
N VAL A 176 9.12 -5.60 1.72
CA VAL A 176 10.49 -5.10 1.94
C VAL A 176 10.83 -5.02 3.44
N VAL A 177 9.89 -4.56 4.28
CA VAL A 177 10.07 -4.51 5.75
C VAL A 177 10.33 -5.89 6.33
N THR A 178 9.67 -6.93 5.82
CA THR A 178 9.89 -8.29 6.26
C THR A 178 11.33 -8.73 5.97
N PHE A 179 11.83 -8.42 4.76
CA PHE A 179 13.21 -8.69 4.39
C PHE A 179 14.21 -7.92 5.28
N LEU A 180 14.00 -6.61 5.46
CA LEU A 180 14.85 -5.78 6.33
C LEU A 180 14.88 -6.30 7.77
N HIS A 181 13.73 -6.73 8.30
CA HIS A 181 13.66 -7.32 9.64
C HIS A 181 14.47 -8.63 9.77
N TRP A 182 14.54 -9.45 8.71
CA TRP A 182 15.43 -10.61 8.70
C TRP A 182 16.89 -10.20 8.66
N MET A 183 17.24 -9.20 7.84
CA MET A 183 18.62 -8.69 7.74
C MET A 183 19.11 -8.06 9.04
N GLU A 184 18.28 -7.36 9.81
CA GLU A 184 18.60 -6.84 11.14
C GLU A 184 18.96 -7.93 12.16
N ARG A 185 18.37 -9.12 11.99
CA ARG A 185 18.58 -10.27 12.90
C ARG A 185 19.69 -11.20 12.44
N LEU A 186 20.06 -11.12 11.18
CA LEU A 186 21.18 -11.89 10.62
C LEU A 186 22.48 -11.16 10.96
N PRO A 187 23.48 -11.80 11.62
CA PRO A 187 24.75 -11.16 11.90
C PRO A 187 25.44 -10.70 10.61
N ASP A 188 26.02 -9.52 10.65
CA ASP A 188 26.57 -8.80 9.51
C ASP A 188 27.62 -9.60 8.73
N GLU A 189 28.40 -10.42 9.42
CA GLU A 189 29.41 -11.31 8.82
C GLU A 189 28.80 -12.29 7.81
N TRP A 190 27.56 -12.72 7.98
CA TRP A 190 26.87 -13.61 7.05
C TRP A 190 26.32 -12.88 5.83
N ALA A 191 25.86 -11.66 6.00
CA ALA A 191 25.40 -10.80 4.90
C ALA A 191 26.57 -10.38 4.00
N ARG A 192 27.68 -9.91 4.59
CA ARG A 192 28.84 -9.34 3.88
C ARG A 192 29.61 -10.33 3.00
N THR A 193 29.48 -11.62 3.24
CA THR A 193 30.14 -12.65 2.43
C THR A 193 29.32 -13.13 1.23
N ARG A 194 28.08 -12.61 1.08
CA ARG A 194 27.11 -13.03 0.07
C ARG A 194 26.71 -11.86 -0.83
N PRO A 195 27.26 -11.75 -2.07
CA PRO A 195 27.02 -10.61 -2.95
C PRO A 195 25.53 -10.34 -3.21
N THR A 196 24.74 -11.42 -3.34
CA THR A 196 23.31 -11.32 -3.58
C THR A 196 22.56 -10.71 -2.40
N LEU A 197 22.89 -11.10 -1.16
CA LEU A 197 22.32 -10.48 0.05
C LEU A 197 22.73 -9.03 0.19
N CYS A 198 24.00 -8.69 -0.08
CA CYS A 198 24.46 -7.29 -0.08
C CYS A 198 23.66 -6.44 -1.06
N PHE A 199 23.46 -6.94 -2.29
CA PHE A 199 22.71 -6.25 -3.33
C PHE A 199 21.25 -5.98 -2.91
N TYR A 200 20.53 -7.03 -2.52
CA TYR A 200 19.12 -6.87 -2.12
C TYR A 200 18.96 -6.09 -0.81
N HIS A 201 19.96 -6.12 0.08
CA HIS A 201 19.95 -5.28 1.28
C HIS A 201 20.11 -3.80 0.93
N ALA A 202 21.07 -3.45 0.07
CA ALA A 202 21.22 -2.09 -0.44
C ALA A 202 19.94 -1.63 -1.16
N TRP A 203 19.39 -2.49 -2.02
CA TRP A 203 18.14 -2.21 -2.73
C TRP A 203 16.97 -1.95 -1.79
N ALA A 204 16.79 -2.80 -0.76
CA ALA A 204 15.73 -2.65 0.24
C ALA A 204 15.85 -1.35 1.03
N LEU A 205 17.07 -0.99 1.42
CA LEU A 205 17.35 0.26 2.13
C LEU A 205 16.97 1.46 1.26
N LEU A 206 17.39 1.49 0.00
CA LEU A 206 17.05 2.57 -0.93
C LEU A 206 15.54 2.66 -1.17
N MET A 207 14.86 1.53 -1.39
CA MET A 207 13.41 1.53 -1.63
C MET A 207 12.57 1.92 -0.41
N SER A 208 13.08 1.72 0.79
CA SER A 208 12.34 1.99 2.04
C SER A 208 12.63 3.36 2.65
N GLY A 209 13.52 4.16 2.04
CA GLY A 209 14.03 5.39 2.67
C GLY A 209 14.88 5.09 3.91
N GLY A 210 15.60 3.96 3.90
CA GLY A 210 16.49 3.56 4.98
C GLY A 210 17.88 4.20 4.86
N SER A 211 18.84 3.74 5.68
CA SER A 211 20.18 4.34 5.77
C SER A 211 20.97 4.27 4.47
N MET A 212 21.24 5.42 3.86
CA MET A 212 22.10 5.57 2.68
C MET A 212 23.52 5.10 2.99
N ASP A 213 24.05 5.43 4.17
CA ASP A 213 25.40 5.00 4.60
C ASP A 213 25.52 3.47 4.61
N LEU A 214 24.50 2.79 5.11
CA LEU A 214 24.47 1.32 5.14
C LEU A 214 24.31 0.74 3.72
N ALA A 215 23.49 1.36 2.87
CA ALA A 215 23.36 0.96 1.47
C ALA A 215 24.70 1.08 0.74
N GLU A 216 25.39 2.20 0.89
CA GLU A 216 26.73 2.42 0.32
C GLU A 216 27.75 1.42 0.87
N GLN A 217 27.72 1.13 2.17
CA GLN A 217 28.57 0.10 2.76
C GLN A 217 28.34 -1.28 2.11
N ARG A 218 27.09 -1.66 1.81
CA ARG A 218 26.78 -2.91 1.09
C ARG A 218 27.35 -2.92 -0.33
N LEU A 219 27.33 -1.79 -1.01
CA LEU A 219 27.96 -1.65 -2.33
C LEU A 219 29.46 -1.80 -2.26
N GLN A 220 30.10 -1.25 -1.23
CA GLN A 220 31.53 -1.42 -0.96
C GLN A 220 31.87 -2.89 -0.64
N ASP A 221 31.03 -3.58 0.16
CA ASP A 221 31.21 -5.01 0.42
C ASP A 221 31.18 -5.84 -0.89
N ILE A 222 30.27 -5.52 -1.83
CA ILE A 222 30.25 -6.16 -3.17
C ILE A 222 31.55 -5.88 -3.92
N ALA A 223 32.02 -4.63 -3.94
CA ALA A 223 33.25 -4.26 -4.62
C ALA A 223 34.48 -5.01 -4.06
N CYS A 224 34.59 -5.13 -2.73
CA CYS A 224 35.64 -5.93 -2.08
C CYS A 224 35.58 -7.42 -2.47
N LEU A 225 34.36 -8.00 -2.58
CA LEU A 225 34.18 -9.38 -3.02
C LEU A 225 34.60 -9.56 -4.50
N GLN A 226 34.33 -8.56 -5.34
CA GLN A 226 34.76 -8.54 -6.75
C GLN A 226 36.29 -8.58 -6.88
N GLU A 227 36.99 -7.68 -6.13
CA GLU A 227 38.45 -7.63 -6.12
C GLU A 227 39.06 -8.96 -5.65
N ALA A 228 38.45 -9.60 -4.64
CA ALA A 228 38.91 -10.89 -4.13
C ALA A 228 38.69 -12.06 -5.11
N ALA A 229 37.65 -11.99 -5.93
CA ALA A 229 37.34 -13.03 -6.92
C ALA A 229 38.22 -12.96 -8.19
N GLY A 230 38.86 -11.81 -8.49
CA GLY A 230 39.83 -11.65 -9.55
C GLY A 230 39.32 -11.64 -10.99
N ASP A 231 38.02 -11.80 -11.20
CA ASP A 231 37.37 -11.83 -12.52
C ASP A 231 36.18 -10.88 -12.56
N GLY A 232 36.30 -9.78 -13.30
CA GLY A 232 35.22 -8.98 -13.80
C GLY A 232 34.24 -8.40 -12.75
N GLU A 233 33.28 -7.63 -13.19
CA GLU A 233 32.25 -7.11 -12.31
C GLU A 233 31.27 -8.24 -11.90
N LEU A 234 31.21 -8.55 -10.59
CA LEU A 234 30.18 -9.42 -10.03
C LEU A 234 28.82 -8.76 -10.23
N MET A 235 27.96 -9.26 -11.08
CA MET A 235 26.62 -8.74 -11.31
C MET A 235 26.55 -7.33 -11.96
N PRO A 236 27.20 -7.08 -13.13
CA PRO A 236 27.26 -5.74 -13.72
C PRO A 236 25.86 -5.16 -13.99
N GLY A 237 24.93 -5.95 -14.51
CA GLY A 237 23.55 -5.51 -14.77
C GLY A 237 22.78 -5.14 -13.49
N ARG A 238 23.03 -5.83 -12.39
CA ARG A 238 22.41 -5.51 -11.09
C ARG A 238 22.96 -4.20 -10.52
N MET A 239 24.27 -3.97 -10.65
CA MET A 239 24.89 -2.74 -10.22
C MET A 239 24.45 -1.53 -11.07
N ALA A 240 24.33 -1.71 -12.39
CA ALA A 240 23.77 -0.70 -13.26
C ALA A 240 22.32 -0.36 -12.90
N ALA A 241 21.47 -1.36 -12.59
CA ALA A 241 20.11 -1.15 -12.15
C ALA A 241 20.03 -0.34 -10.83
N LEU A 242 20.90 -0.62 -9.89
CA LEU A 242 20.94 0.10 -8.61
C LEU A 242 21.38 1.57 -8.81
N ARG A 243 22.40 1.80 -9.64
CA ARG A 243 22.84 3.16 -10.01
C ARG A 243 21.76 3.91 -10.78
N ALA A 244 21.01 3.23 -11.67
CA ALA A 244 19.87 3.81 -12.36
C ALA A 244 18.78 4.26 -11.39
N TYR A 245 18.49 3.44 -10.36
CA TYR A 245 17.55 3.79 -9.30
C TYR A 245 17.98 5.07 -8.57
N THR A 246 19.24 5.14 -8.15
CA THR A 246 19.78 6.34 -7.49
C THR A 246 19.71 7.58 -8.41
N ALA A 247 20.12 7.46 -9.68
CA ALA A 247 20.04 8.55 -10.66
C ALA A 247 18.59 9.03 -10.89
N LEU A 248 17.62 8.12 -10.90
CA LEU A 248 16.20 8.46 -11.04
C LEU A 248 15.71 9.38 -9.89
N PHE A 249 16.10 9.07 -8.65
CA PHE A 249 15.74 9.89 -7.49
C PHE A 249 16.54 11.18 -7.38
N GLN A 250 17.70 11.26 -8.04
CA GLN A 250 18.45 12.50 -8.24
C GLN A 250 17.90 13.32 -9.42
N ALA A 251 16.82 12.86 -10.07
CA ALA A 251 16.20 13.46 -11.25
C ALA A 251 17.13 13.58 -12.49
N ASP A 252 18.23 12.84 -12.51
CA ASP A 252 19.12 12.71 -13.69
C ASP A 252 18.50 11.70 -14.68
N THR A 253 17.55 12.17 -15.50
CA THR A 253 16.79 11.33 -16.44
C THR A 253 17.68 10.74 -17.52
N ALA A 254 18.64 11.51 -18.04
CA ALA A 254 19.57 11.06 -19.08
C ALA A 254 20.47 9.93 -18.56
N ARG A 255 21.03 10.09 -17.38
CA ARG A 255 21.85 9.08 -16.73
C ARG A 255 21.03 7.85 -16.35
N THR A 256 19.80 8.04 -15.89
CA THR A 256 18.87 6.94 -15.62
C THR A 256 18.63 6.11 -16.87
N ALA A 257 18.31 6.74 -18.00
CA ALA A 257 18.06 6.04 -19.27
C ALA A 257 19.31 5.29 -19.78
N GLU A 258 20.50 5.88 -19.65
CA GLU A 258 21.76 5.24 -20.00
C GLU A 258 21.99 3.97 -19.16
N LEU A 259 21.94 4.09 -17.83
CA LEU A 259 22.16 3.00 -16.90
C LEU A 259 21.09 1.90 -17.01
N CYS A 260 19.83 2.26 -17.31
CA CYS A 260 18.78 1.29 -17.58
C CYS A 260 19.08 0.44 -18.83
N ARG A 261 19.60 1.04 -19.91
CA ARG A 261 19.99 0.29 -21.11
C ARG A 261 21.15 -0.65 -20.81
N GLU A 262 22.19 -0.15 -20.13
CA GLU A 262 23.33 -0.97 -19.67
C GLU A 262 22.86 -2.15 -18.81
N ALA A 263 21.94 -1.91 -17.87
CA ALA A 263 21.37 -2.94 -17.03
C ALA A 263 20.60 -4.01 -17.85
N LEU A 264 19.76 -3.60 -18.81
CA LEU A 264 18.99 -4.52 -19.65
C LEU A 264 19.85 -5.38 -20.58
N GLU A 265 21.02 -4.86 -21.02
CA GLU A 265 21.98 -5.61 -21.81
C GLU A 265 22.74 -6.65 -20.97
N SER A 266 23.01 -6.34 -19.71
CA SER A 266 23.83 -7.16 -18.82
C SER A 266 23.02 -8.11 -17.92
N LEU A 267 21.73 -7.84 -17.66
CA LEU A 267 20.87 -8.70 -16.85
C LEU A 267 20.44 -9.95 -17.62
N PRO A 268 20.53 -11.15 -17.02
CA PRO A 268 19.99 -12.38 -17.62
C PRO A 268 18.51 -12.21 -18.01
N GLU A 269 18.10 -12.85 -19.12
CA GLU A 269 16.69 -12.86 -19.53
C GLU A 269 15.78 -13.50 -18.47
N SER A 270 16.31 -14.39 -17.67
CA SER A 270 15.62 -15.06 -16.55
C SER A 270 15.41 -14.16 -15.32
N ASP A 271 16.16 -13.06 -15.19
CA ASP A 271 16.00 -12.12 -14.06
C ASP A 271 14.83 -11.16 -14.36
N LEU A 272 13.64 -11.75 -14.40
CA LEU A 272 12.41 -11.04 -14.78
C LEU A 272 12.05 -9.92 -13.78
N PHE A 273 12.40 -10.10 -12.52
CA PHE A 273 12.14 -9.12 -11.48
C PHE A 273 12.90 -7.81 -11.74
N LEU A 274 14.23 -7.87 -11.83
CA LEU A 274 15.03 -6.67 -12.04
C LEU A 274 14.80 -6.05 -13.42
N ARG A 275 14.67 -6.86 -14.46
CA ARG A 275 14.35 -6.36 -15.81
C ARG A 275 13.05 -5.58 -15.85
N SER A 276 12.05 -5.99 -15.05
CA SER A 276 10.79 -5.26 -14.93
C SER A 276 10.95 -3.92 -14.25
N ILE A 277 11.72 -3.85 -13.16
CA ILE A 277 12.00 -2.59 -12.45
C ILE A 277 12.81 -1.63 -13.33
N VAL A 278 13.83 -2.14 -14.01
CA VAL A 278 14.63 -1.34 -14.95
C VAL A 278 13.77 -0.79 -16.09
N GLY A 279 12.85 -1.61 -16.63
CA GLY A 279 11.88 -1.17 -17.62
C GLY A 279 10.96 -0.06 -17.10
N TRP A 280 10.52 -0.15 -15.85
CA TRP A 280 9.75 0.92 -15.19
C TRP A 280 10.57 2.21 -15.06
N MET A 281 11.81 2.14 -14.57
CA MET A 281 12.68 3.32 -14.45
C MET A 281 12.93 3.98 -15.82
N LEU A 282 13.16 3.19 -16.86
CA LEU A 282 13.33 3.68 -18.22
C LEU A 282 12.07 4.39 -18.74
N SER A 283 10.88 3.81 -18.48
CA SER A 283 9.60 4.43 -18.86
C SER A 283 9.38 5.77 -18.13
N LEU A 284 9.82 5.87 -16.88
CA LEU A 284 9.77 7.14 -16.14
C LEU A 284 10.75 8.17 -16.69
N ALA A 285 11.96 7.78 -17.06
CA ALA A 285 12.92 8.68 -17.66
C ALA A 285 12.36 9.25 -18.97
N SER A 286 11.78 8.42 -19.85
CA SER A 286 11.11 8.87 -21.09
C SER A 286 9.93 9.80 -20.82
N LEU A 287 9.13 9.51 -19.77
CA LEU A 287 8.02 10.38 -19.36
C LEU A 287 8.51 11.77 -18.94
N PHE A 288 9.67 11.84 -18.28
CA PHE A 288 10.26 13.11 -17.86
C PHE A 288 10.87 13.89 -19.02
N GLU A 289 11.33 13.21 -20.06
CA GLU A 289 11.83 13.84 -21.31
C GLU A 289 10.69 14.38 -22.21
N GLY A 290 9.42 14.08 -21.89
CA GLY A 290 8.24 14.62 -22.57
C GLY A 290 7.68 13.72 -23.68
N ASP A 291 8.21 12.52 -23.84
CA ASP A 291 7.72 11.53 -24.80
C ASP A 291 6.58 10.71 -24.19
N LEU A 292 5.35 11.32 -24.21
CA LEU A 292 4.19 10.76 -23.53
C LEU A 292 3.65 9.49 -24.22
N GLU A 293 3.71 9.42 -25.55
CA GLU A 293 3.19 8.26 -26.30
C GLU A 293 4.06 7.03 -26.08
N ASP A 294 5.38 7.19 -26.18
CA ASP A 294 6.34 6.12 -25.93
C ASP A 294 6.29 5.67 -24.46
N ALA A 295 6.16 6.61 -23.51
CA ALA A 295 6.02 6.30 -22.09
C ALA A 295 4.71 5.53 -21.82
N GLU A 296 3.57 5.90 -22.41
CA GLU A 296 2.29 5.20 -22.23
C GLU A 296 2.38 3.76 -22.78
N GLN A 297 2.94 3.58 -23.97
CA GLN A 297 3.13 2.26 -24.58
C GLN A 297 4.08 1.39 -23.74
N ALA A 298 5.19 1.95 -23.28
CA ALA A 298 6.16 1.24 -22.43
C ALA A 298 5.53 0.79 -21.10
N LEU A 299 4.73 1.64 -20.45
CA LEU A 299 4.00 1.31 -19.23
C LEU A 299 2.95 0.22 -19.46
N GLN A 300 2.23 0.24 -20.63
CA GLN A 300 1.27 -0.82 -20.97
C GLN A 300 1.97 -2.17 -21.13
N ASP A 301 3.08 -2.21 -21.85
CA ASP A 301 3.87 -3.42 -22.04
C ASP A 301 4.44 -3.94 -20.72
N LEU A 302 4.87 -3.04 -19.85
CA LEU A 302 5.39 -3.36 -18.53
C LEU A 302 4.31 -3.96 -17.62
N ALA A 303 3.11 -3.37 -17.59
CA ALA A 303 1.99 -3.89 -16.83
C ALA A 303 1.61 -5.30 -17.29
N ARG A 304 1.57 -5.52 -18.61
CA ARG A 304 1.29 -6.83 -19.19
C ARG A 304 2.36 -7.86 -18.83
N LYS A 305 3.64 -7.52 -19.00
CA LYS A 305 4.77 -8.41 -18.63
C LYS A 305 4.78 -8.72 -17.15
N GLY A 306 4.54 -7.73 -16.28
CA GLY A 306 4.43 -7.93 -14.84
C GLY A 306 3.34 -8.93 -14.46
N GLN A 307 2.19 -8.89 -15.14
CA GLN A 307 1.11 -9.86 -14.95
C GLN A 307 1.50 -11.27 -15.42
N GLU A 308 2.10 -11.39 -16.61
CA GLU A 308 2.53 -12.69 -17.18
C GLU A 308 3.54 -13.41 -16.28
N VAL A 309 4.42 -12.66 -15.64
CA VAL A 309 5.48 -13.17 -14.75
C VAL A 309 4.99 -13.36 -13.31
N GLY A 310 3.81 -12.85 -12.96
CA GLY A 310 3.31 -12.86 -11.60
C GLY A 310 4.07 -11.90 -10.67
N ASN A 311 4.50 -10.75 -11.18
CA ASN A 311 5.14 -9.69 -10.41
C ASN A 311 4.14 -8.52 -10.15
N PRO A 312 3.37 -8.57 -9.04
CA PRO A 312 2.40 -7.54 -8.71
C PRO A 312 3.05 -6.17 -8.47
N LEU A 313 4.27 -6.11 -7.93
CA LEU A 313 4.97 -4.84 -7.72
C LEU A 313 5.06 -4.06 -9.04
N THR A 314 5.62 -4.68 -10.07
CA THR A 314 5.80 -4.02 -11.37
C THR A 314 4.48 -3.73 -12.08
N ALA A 315 3.53 -4.69 -12.06
CA ALA A 315 2.26 -4.53 -12.74
C ALA A 315 1.42 -3.39 -12.13
N VAL A 316 1.33 -3.32 -10.80
CA VAL A 316 0.58 -2.29 -10.08
C VAL A 316 1.23 -0.92 -10.27
N THR A 317 2.55 -0.83 -10.10
CA THR A 317 3.28 0.43 -10.30
C THR A 317 3.07 0.98 -11.72
N ALA A 318 3.23 0.15 -12.75
CA ALA A 318 3.02 0.57 -14.14
C ALA A 318 1.59 1.09 -14.39
N LEU A 319 0.57 0.39 -13.86
CA LEU A 319 -0.82 0.82 -13.97
C LEU A 319 -1.08 2.13 -13.21
N CYS A 320 -0.52 2.33 -12.03
CA CYS A 320 -0.66 3.58 -11.29
C CYS A 320 -0.07 4.77 -12.08
N TYR A 321 1.08 4.58 -12.74
CA TYR A 321 1.64 5.63 -13.61
C TYR A 321 0.79 5.87 -14.86
N GLN A 322 0.22 4.82 -15.49
CA GLN A 322 -0.75 4.98 -16.56
C GLN A 322 -1.98 5.80 -16.10
N ALA A 323 -2.51 5.50 -14.92
CA ALA A 323 -3.63 6.25 -14.36
C ALA A 323 -3.28 7.73 -14.16
N ARG A 324 -2.08 8.03 -13.65
CA ARG A 324 -1.57 9.42 -13.52
C ARG A 324 -1.52 10.14 -14.87
N LEU A 325 -1.14 9.45 -15.96
CA LEU A 325 -1.19 10.01 -17.32
C LEU A 325 -2.64 10.33 -17.75
N GLN A 326 -3.58 9.42 -17.46
CA GLN A 326 -5.00 9.67 -17.78
C GLN A 326 -5.57 10.86 -16.97
N VAL A 327 -5.18 11.04 -15.70
CA VAL A 327 -5.55 12.21 -14.89
C VAL A 327 -5.02 13.49 -15.54
N ARG A 328 -3.73 13.52 -15.96
CA ARG A 328 -3.12 14.67 -16.65
C ARG A 328 -3.87 15.02 -17.94
N ALA A 329 -4.37 14.02 -18.66
CA ALA A 329 -5.16 14.18 -19.86
C ALA A 329 -6.65 14.50 -19.60
N GLY A 330 -7.05 14.73 -18.34
CA GLY A 330 -8.43 15.03 -17.94
C GLY A 330 -9.38 13.83 -17.94
N ARG A 331 -8.89 12.60 -18.14
CA ARG A 331 -9.70 11.38 -18.32
C ARG A 331 -9.85 10.62 -17.00
N LEU A 332 -10.52 11.21 -15.99
CA LEU A 332 -10.59 10.65 -14.63
C LEU A 332 -11.26 9.27 -14.57
N HIS A 333 -12.34 9.05 -15.34
CA HIS A 333 -13.01 7.75 -15.36
C HIS A 333 -12.09 6.63 -15.85
N ARG A 334 -11.30 6.92 -16.90
CA ARG A 334 -10.31 5.96 -17.40
C ARG A 334 -9.20 5.69 -16.38
N ALA A 335 -8.77 6.72 -15.66
CA ALA A 335 -7.82 6.56 -14.57
C ALA A 335 -8.39 5.65 -13.46
N GLY A 336 -9.67 5.82 -13.10
CA GLY A 336 -10.36 4.97 -12.14
C GLY A 336 -10.37 3.49 -12.53
N GLU A 337 -10.76 3.17 -13.78
CA GLU A 337 -10.73 1.79 -14.30
C GLU A 337 -9.33 1.15 -14.20
N ILE A 338 -8.29 1.93 -14.51
CA ILE A 338 -6.90 1.44 -14.45
C ILE A 338 -6.49 1.20 -12.99
N LEU A 339 -6.85 2.10 -12.06
CA LEU A 339 -6.53 1.96 -10.64
C LEU A 339 -7.27 0.79 -9.97
N GLU A 340 -8.52 0.56 -10.33
CA GLU A 340 -9.27 -0.62 -9.87
C GLU A 340 -8.61 -1.92 -10.33
N ARG A 341 -8.17 -1.96 -11.60
CA ARG A 341 -7.39 -3.09 -12.11
C ARG A 341 -6.07 -3.25 -11.35
N ALA A 342 -5.37 -2.15 -11.06
CA ALA A 342 -4.15 -2.17 -10.26
C ALA A 342 -4.42 -2.75 -8.86
N LEU A 343 -5.50 -2.33 -8.20
CA LEU A 343 -5.91 -2.83 -6.89
C LEU A 343 -6.23 -4.32 -6.90
N GLN A 344 -6.91 -4.82 -7.96
CA GLN A 344 -7.17 -6.25 -8.14
C GLN A 344 -5.87 -7.05 -8.25
N LEU A 345 -4.89 -6.58 -9.03
CA LEU A 345 -3.58 -7.24 -9.17
C LEU A 345 -2.72 -7.13 -7.91
N GLY A 346 -2.90 -6.07 -7.14
CA GLY A 346 -2.30 -5.87 -5.82
C GLY A 346 -2.93 -6.69 -4.70
N THR A 347 -3.86 -7.62 -5.02
CA THR A 347 -4.60 -8.42 -4.05
C THR A 347 -4.41 -9.92 -4.35
N ASP A 348 -4.07 -10.71 -3.34
CA ASP A 348 -3.88 -12.17 -3.51
C ASP A 348 -5.22 -12.92 -3.63
N GLY A 349 -5.14 -14.22 -3.98
CA GLY A 349 -6.32 -15.08 -4.12
C GLY A 349 -7.14 -15.29 -2.83
N GLN A 350 -6.67 -14.80 -1.69
CA GLN A 350 -7.35 -14.81 -0.39
C GLN A 350 -7.93 -13.45 0.00
N GLY A 351 -7.84 -12.46 -0.89
CA GLY A 351 -8.31 -11.10 -0.65
C GLY A 351 -7.36 -10.23 0.19
N ARG A 352 -6.11 -10.67 0.44
CA ARG A 352 -5.13 -9.87 1.17
C ARG A 352 -4.39 -8.96 0.19
N ARG A 353 -4.30 -7.68 0.52
CA ARG A 353 -3.58 -6.70 -0.29
C ARG A 353 -2.09 -6.73 -0.02
N PHE A 354 -1.31 -6.69 -1.09
CA PHE A 354 0.14 -6.44 -1.03
C PHE A 354 0.40 -4.97 -0.72
N PRO A 355 1.50 -4.63 -0.05
CA PRO A 355 1.82 -3.23 0.27
C PRO A 355 1.78 -2.28 -0.94
N ILE A 356 2.22 -2.71 -2.13
CA ILE A 356 2.18 -1.90 -3.35
C ILE A 356 0.77 -1.45 -3.76
N ALA A 357 -0.28 -2.15 -3.33
CA ALA A 357 -1.65 -1.74 -3.60
C ALA A 357 -2.01 -0.39 -2.94
N SER A 358 -1.20 0.09 -1.97
CA SER A 358 -1.32 1.43 -1.40
C SER A 358 -1.28 2.52 -2.45
N GLU A 359 -0.46 2.39 -3.50
CA GLU A 359 -0.38 3.33 -4.62
C GLU A 359 -1.71 3.47 -5.37
N ALA A 360 -2.37 2.33 -5.64
CA ALA A 360 -3.68 2.35 -6.29
C ALA A 360 -4.77 2.95 -5.38
N LEU A 361 -4.69 2.70 -4.07
CA LEU A 361 -5.62 3.28 -3.09
C LEU A 361 -5.46 4.79 -2.96
N ILE A 362 -4.22 5.33 -3.01
CA ILE A 362 -3.96 6.78 -3.06
C ILE A 362 -4.63 7.38 -4.30
N GLY A 363 -4.41 6.75 -5.45
CA GLY A 363 -5.02 7.20 -6.71
C GLY A 363 -6.54 7.20 -6.67
N LEU A 364 -7.16 6.11 -6.19
CA LEU A 364 -8.61 6.00 -6.02
C LEU A 364 -9.13 7.03 -5.01
N GLY A 365 -8.50 7.17 -3.83
CA GLY A 365 -8.88 8.17 -2.85
C GLY A 365 -8.84 9.60 -3.41
N SER A 366 -7.84 9.91 -4.23
CA SER A 366 -7.73 11.20 -4.91
C SER A 366 -8.85 11.42 -5.94
N LEU A 367 -9.21 10.40 -6.73
CA LEU A 367 -10.29 10.47 -7.71
C LEU A 367 -11.67 10.60 -7.06
N TRP A 368 -11.96 9.78 -6.03
CA TRP A 368 -13.21 9.88 -5.28
C TRP A 368 -13.33 11.23 -4.59
N GLY A 369 -12.21 11.77 -4.09
CA GLY A 369 -12.13 13.13 -3.60
C GLY A 369 -12.49 14.16 -4.67
N GLU A 370 -11.95 14.01 -5.90
CA GLU A 370 -12.24 14.92 -7.00
C GLU A 370 -13.72 14.86 -7.43
N TRP A 371 -14.34 13.69 -7.41
CA TRP A 371 -15.79 13.51 -7.64
C TRP A 371 -16.67 13.91 -6.44
N ASN A 372 -16.07 14.43 -5.36
CA ASN A 372 -16.74 14.92 -4.16
C ASN A 372 -17.39 13.83 -3.29
N ASP A 373 -17.02 12.56 -3.42
CA ASP A 373 -17.33 11.51 -2.45
C ASP A 373 -16.21 11.47 -1.39
N LEU A 374 -16.35 12.36 -0.42
CA LEU A 374 -15.32 12.58 0.61
C LEU A 374 -15.20 11.43 1.61
N GLU A 375 -16.27 10.65 1.81
CA GLU A 375 -16.27 9.49 2.71
C GLU A 375 -15.49 8.33 2.08
N ALA A 376 -15.81 7.97 0.83
CA ALA A 376 -15.06 6.96 0.10
C ALA A 376 -13.59 7.35 -0.08
N ALA A 377 -13.32 8.62 -0.39
CA ALA A 377 -11.96 9.15 -0.53
C ALA A 377 -11.14 8.96 0.74
N GLU A 378 -11.67 9.38 1.91
CA GLU A 378 -10.98 9.22 3.19
C GLU A 378 -10.75 7.74 3.54
N ALA A 379 -11.74 6.86 3.29
CA ALA A 379 -11.61 5.44 3.55
C ALA A 379 -10.47 4.80 2.74
N TYR A 380 -10.37 5.11 1.43
CA TYR A 380 -9.26 4.63 0.59
C TYR A 380 -7.90 5.13 1.08
N LEU A 381 -7.81 6.41 1.45
CA LEU A 381 -6.56 7.01 1.91
C LEU A 381 -6.11 6.45 3.27
N LEU A 382 -7.02 6.24 4.21
CA LEU A 382 -6.70 5.63 5.50
C LEU A 382 -6.26 4.16 5.33
N GLU A 383 -6.92 3.40 4.46
CA GLU A 383 -6.48 2.04 4.14
C GLU A 383 -5.10 2.04 3.47
N SER A 384 -4.84 2.98 2.56
CA SER A 384 -3.54 3.16 1.94
C SER A 384 -2.44 3.39 2.97
N ILE A 385 -2.66 4.29 3.95
CA ILE A 385 -1.71 4.59 5.02
C ILE A 385 -1.35 3.32 5.80
N GLU A 386 -2.34 2.54 6.21
CA GLU A 386 -2.08 1.30 6.96
C GLU A 386 -1.36 0.25 6.12
N LEU A 387 -1.61 0.21 4.82
CA LEU A 387 -0.96 -0.72 3.92
C LEU A 387 0.48 -0.30 3.59
N ALA A 388 0.71 1.01 3.35
CA ALA A 388 2.02 1.58 3.05
C ALA A 388 3.01 1.42 4.22
N LYS A 389 2.56 1.51 5.47
CA LYS A 389 3.37 1.23 6.66
C LYS A 389 3.97 -0.19 6.67
N ARG A 390 3.39 -1.13 5.93
CA ARG A 390 3.95 -2.48 5.76
C ARG A 390 5.11 -2.51 4.76
N TRP A 391 5.22 -1.50 3.91
CA TRP A 391 6.38 -1.27 3.04
C TRP A 391 7.49 -0.54 3.80
N SER A 392 7.18 0.66 4.27
CA SER A 392 7.96 1.44 5.24
C SER A 392 7.06 2.52 5.84
N GLU A 393 7.38 3.01 7.03
CA GLU A 393 6.61 4.11 7.63
C GLU A 393 6.64 5.38 6.76
N PRO A 394 7.81 5.82 6.22
CA PRO A 394 7.87 6.95 5.29
C PRO A 394 7.02 6.80 4.03
N SER A 395 6.88 5.58 3.47
CA SER A 395 6.06 5.34 2.26
C SER A 395 4.57 5.68 2.43
N SER A 396 4.09 5.92 3.65
CA SER A 396 2.73 6.40 3.88
C SER A 396 2.56 7.91 3.60
N PHE A 397 3.64 8.66 3.40
CA PHE A 397 3.66 10.10 3.17
C PHE A 397 2.70 10.55 2.07
N ASP A 398 2.78 9.92 0.89
CA ASP A 398 1.98 10.30 -0.29
C ASP A 398 0.46 10.28 -0.06
N ALA A 399 0.00 9.44 0.87
CA ALA A 399 -1.43 9.35 1.20
C ALA A 399 -1.91 10.50 2.12
N TYR A 400 -1.01 11.07 2.93
CA TYR A 400 -1.38 12.18 3.81
C TYR A 400 -1.66 13.47 3.04
N ILE A 401 -1.01 13.69 1.89
CA ILE A 401 -1.19 14.89 1.08
C ILE A 401 -2.64 15.04 0.59
N PRO A 402 -3.24 14.09 -0.13
CA PRO A 402 -4.65 14.17 -0.48
C PRO A 402 -5.58 14.10 0.75
N LEU A 403 -5.19 13.40 1.83
CA LEU A 403 -6.00 13.34 3.06
C LEU A 403 -6.20 14.70 3.70
N VAL A 404 -5.19 15.58 3.68
CA VAL A 404 -5.34 16.99 4.14
C VAL A 404 -6.45 17.69 3.37
N ARG A 405 -6.43 17.61 2.02
CA ARG A 405 -7.45 18.22 1.15
C ARG A 405 -8.85 17.69 1.47
N ILE A 406 -9.00 16.38 1.65
CA ILE A 406 -10.28 15.73 1.95
C ILE A 406 -10.82 16.18 3.30
N ARG A 407 -10.00 16.23 4.34
CA ARG A 407 -10.40 16.68 5.68
C ARG A 407 -10.77 18.15 5.72
N VAL A 408 -10.03 19.03 5.00
CA VAL A 408 -10.41 20.42 4.80
C VAL A 408 -11.80 20.51 4.15
N ALA A 409 -12.03 19.75 3.07
CA ALA A 409 -13.29 19.72 2.35
C ALA A 409 -14.48 19.22 3.21
N ARG A 410 -14.21 18.39 4.22
CA ARG A 410 -15.21 17.92 5.21
C ARG A 410 -15.38 18.87 6.40
N GLY A 411 -14.65 19.98 6.47
CA GLY A 411 -14.65 20.88 7.61
C GLY A 411 -13.86 20.37 8.83
N ASP A 412 -13.21 19.21 8.74
CA ASP A 412 -12.34 18.66 9.80
C ASP A 412 -10.95 19.32 9.76
N ILE A 413 -10.90 20.58 10.17
CA ILE A 413 -9.65 21.36 10.16
C ILE A 413 -8.63 20.82 11.17
N ALA A 414 -9.10 20.28 12.29
CA ALA A 414 -8.22 19.68 13.30
C ALA A 414 -7.52 18.42 12.76
N GLY A 415 -8.29 17.51 12.16
CA GLY A 415 -7.75 16.34 11.52
C GLY A 415 -6.88 16.64 10.30
N ALA A 416 -7.21 17.68 9.51
CA ALA A 416 -6.36 18.15 8.41
C ALA A 416 -4.99 18.61 8.90
N ARG A 417 -4.95 19.35 10.00
CA ARG A 417 -3.70 19.82 10.64
C ARG A 417 -2.86 18.64 11.16
N GLU A 418 -3.48 17.68 11.84
CA GLU A 418 -2.81 16.46 12.31
C GLU A 418 -2.20 15.67 11.13
N ALA A 419 -2.94 15.52 10.03
CA ALA A 419 -2.44 14.88 8.82
C ALA A 419 -1.24 15.62 8.23
N MET A 420 -1.29 16.96 8.20
CA MET A 420 -0.18 17.79 7.73
C MET A 420 1.06 17.67 8.62
N GLU A 421 0.90 17.72 9.94
CA GLU A 421 1.99 17.55 10.90
C GLU A 421 2.64 16.16 10.75
N THR A 422 1.82 15.14 10.52
CA THR A 422 2.31 13.78 10.27
C THR A 422 3.09 13.71 8.96
N ALA A 423 2.59 14.30 7.88
CA ALA A 423 3.31 14.38 6.61
C ALA A 423 4.67 15.06 6.77
N GLN A 424 4.74 16.18 7.51
CA GLN A 424 5.99 16.88 7.81
C GLN A 424 7.00 16.01 8.59
N GLN A 425 6.49 15.23 9.55
CA GLN A 425 7.35 14.33 10.32
C GLN A 425 7.89 13.17 9.47
N LEU A 426 7.08 12.64 8.55
CA LEU A 426 7.49 11.58 7.64
C LEU A 426 8.50 12.08 6.61
N ALA A 427 8.27 13.25 6.02
CA ALA A 427 9.22 13.88 5.08
C ALA A 427 10.61 14.03 5.71
N ARG A 428 10.70 14.54 6.94
CA ARG A 428 11.97 14.69 7.68
C ARG A 428 12.68 13.37 8.01
N ARG A 429 11.98 12.25 7.98
CA ARG A 429 12.55 10.90 8.21
C ARG A 429 12.92 10.18 6.92
N SER A 430 12.43 10.66 5.79
CA SER A 430 12.79 10.16 4.47
C SER A 430 14.18 10.68 4.12
N GLU A 431 15.09 9.81 3.68
CA GLU A 431 16.40 10.24 3.18
C GLU A 431 16.32 10.82 1.75
N PHE A 432 15.15 10.80 1.12
CA PHE A 432 14.81 11.51 -0.13
C PHE A 432 14.25 12.91 0.11
N THR A 433 14.70 13.58 1.15
CA THR A 433 14.13 14.70 1.87
C THR A 433 13.81 15.95 1.06
N GLU A 434 14.59 16.28 0.02
CA GLU A 434 14.42 17.58 -0.65
C GLU A 434 13.08 17.69 -1.41
N VAL A 435 12.65 16.61 -2.07
CA VAL A 435 11.38 16.58 -2.83
C VAL A 435 10.18 16.55 -1.89
N ASP A 436 10.24 15.69 -0.88
CA ASP A 436 9.18 15.53 0.10
C ASP A 436 8.98 16.82 0.91
N ASP A 437 10.08 17.48 1.29
CA ASP A 437 10.06 18.77 1.99
C ASP A 437 9.42 19.88 1.12
N ILE A 438 9.73 19.92 -0.19
CA ILE A 438 9.10 20.87 -1.13
C ILE A 438 7.59 20.59 -1.25
N ILE A 439 7.18 19.33 -1.40
CA ILE A 439 5.77 18.95 -1.51
C ILE A 439 5.01 19.37 -0.25
N VAL A 440 5.54 19.07 0.92
CA VAL A 440 4.91 19.42 2.20
C VAL A 440 4.80 20.92 2.36
N ASP A 441 5.85 21.66 2.02
CA ASP A 441 5.88 23.12 2.15
C ASP A 441 4.87 23.78 1.21
N LEU A 442 4.72 23.29 -0.03
CA LEU A 442 3.68 23.73 -0.96
C LEU A 442 2.28 23.42 -0.43
N GLN A 443 2.07 22.27 0.17
CA GLN A 443 0.80 21.90 0.79
C GLN A 443 0.50 22.78 2.02
N GLN A 444 1.51 23.18 2.77
CA GLN A 444 1.37 24.12 3.86
C GLN A 444 0.90 25.49 3.35
N GLY A 445 1.50 26.01 2.27
CA GLY A 445 1.08 27.25 1.62
C GLY A 445 -0.39 27.16 1.15
N LEU A 446 -0.75 26.09 0.46
CA LEU A 446 -2.12 25.84 0.00
C LEU A 446 -3.11 25.75 1.17
N PHE A 447 -2.75 25.05 2.24
CA PHE A 447 -3.58 24.93 3.44
C PHE A 447 -3.85 26.29 4.08
N LEU A 448 -2.84 27.17 4.22
CA LEU A 448 -3.00 28.51 4.76
C LEU A 448 -3.95 29.36 3.88
N VAL A 449 -3.79 29.32 2.57
CA VAL A 449 -4.68 30.06 1.63
C VAL A 449 -6.11 29.55 1.73
N THR A 450 -6.33 28.24 1.75
CA THR A 450 -7.68 27.67 1.82
C THR A 450 -8.37 27.92 3.15
N GLN A 451 -7.62 28.15 4.24
CA GLN A 451 -8.18 28.55 5.54
C GLN A 451 -8.42 30.07 5.64
N GLY A 452 -8.09 30.86 4.61
CA GLY A 452 -8.19 32.28 4.62
C GLY A 452 -7.15 32.98 5.52
N ASP A 453 -6.12 32.25 5.97
CA ASP A 453 -4.97 32.82 6.70
C ASP A 453 -4.01 33.49 5.71
N THR A 454 -4.45 34.63 5.19
CA THR A 454 -3.66 35.39 4.20
C THR A 454 -2.36 35.95 4.79
N GLU A 455 -2.30 36.25 6.10
CA GLU A 455 -1.07 36.71 6.76
C GLU A 455 -0.06 35.56 6.86
N GLY A 456 -0.50 34.36 7.24
CA GLY A 456 0.32 33.15 7.27
C GLY A 456 0.83 32.76 5.89
N ALA A 457 -0.04 32.76 4.88
CA ALA A 457 0.29 32.49 3.50
C ALA A 457 1.26 33.50 2.89
N THR A 458 1.10 34.82 3.23
CA THR A 458 2.05 35.85 2.80
C THR A 458 3.43 35.62 3.40
N ARG A 459 3.53 35.36 4.70
CA ARG A 459 4.82 35.01 5.34
C ARG A 459 5.47 33.76 4.73
N TRP A 460 4.66 32.77 4.40
CA TRP A 460 5.15 31.57 3.68
C TRP A 460 5.75 31.97 2.32
N ALA A 461 5.04 32.76 1.51
CA ALA A 461 5.49 33.21 0.19
C ALA A 461 6.74 34.12 0.27
N GLU A 462 6.81 34.99 1.26
CA GLU A 462 7.99 35.85 1.52
C GLU A 462 9.21 35.03 1.92
N GLY A 463 9.02 34.01 2.78
CA GLY A 463 10.09 33.11 3.20
C GLY A 463 10.68 32.29 2.03
N ARG A 464 9.91 32.09 0.97
CA ARG A 464 10.36 31.44 -0.27
C ARG A 464 10.87 32.42 -1.35
N GLY A 465 10.83 33.73 -1.08
CA GLY A 465 11.22 34.75 -2.05
C GLY A 465 10.23 34.95 -3.19
N LEU A 466 8.98 34.45 -3.07
CA LEU A 466 7.92 34.57 -4.09
C LEU A 466 7.25 35.95 -4.08
N LEU A 467 7.28 36.61 -2.93
CA LEU A 467 6.82 37.97 -2.76
C LEU A 467 7.94 38.83 -2.17
N PRO A 468 8.07 40.12 -2.56
CA PRO A 468 9.05 41.01 -1.96
C PRO A 468 8.72 41.20 -0.48
N GLY A 469 9.54 40.63 0.40
CA GLY A 469 9.37 40.69 1.83
C GLY A 469 9.73 42.06 2.40
N ALA A 470 9.00 42.51 3.43
CA ALA A 470 9.42 43.61 4.24
C ALA A 470 10.62 43.21 5.11
N ALA A 471 11.83 43.46 4.61
CA ALA A 471 13.07 43.62 5.40
C ALA A 471 13.58 42.39 6.23
N LEU A 472 13.46 41.16 5.76
CA LEU A 472 14.15 40.04 6.42
C LEU A 472 15.51 39.66 5.79
N GLY A 473 15.96 40.37 4.73
CA GLY A 473 17.30 40.18 4.16
C GLY A 473 17.59 38.75 3.70
N LEU A 474 16.54 37.95 3.48
CA LEU A 474 16.65 36.63 2.90
C LEU A 474 16.75 36.81 1.39
N GLU A 475 17.85 36.40 0.81
CA GLU A 475 17.95 36.25 -0.64
C GLU A 475 16.93 35.18 -1.08
N PRO A 476 16.27 35.36 -2.26
CA PRO A 476 15.41 34.31 -2.81
C PRO A 476 16.19 32.99 -2.82
N ALA A 477 15.56 31.89 -2.43
CA ALA A 477 16.19 30.59 -2.53
C ALA A 477 16.57 30.37 -4.01
N GLU A 478 17.87 30.47 -4.31
CA GLU A 478 18.38 30.10 -5.63
C GLU A 478 18.08 28.61 -5.82
N GLY A 479 17.22 28.27 -6.76
CA GLY A 479 17.05 26.89 -7.19
C GLY A 479 18.33 26.32 -7.77
N PRO A 480 18.46 25.00 -7.90
CA PRO A 480 19.60 24.36 -8.54
C PRO A 480 19.83 24.94 -9.94
N LYS A 481 21.09 25.16 -10.30
CA LYS A 481 21.46 25.76 -11.60
C LYS A 481 21.20 24.77 -12.75
N PRO A 482 20.99 25.26 -13.98
CA PRO A 482 20.91 24.38 -15.15
C PRO A 482 22.13 23.45 -15.22
N GLY A 483 21.88 22.14 -15.21
CA GLY A 483 22.91 21.09 -15.15
C GLY A 483 23.22 20.54 -13.75
N GLU A 484 22.59 21.07 -12.70
CA GLU A 484 22.56 20.43 -11.37
C GLU A 484 21.45 19.37 -11.30
N ASP A 485 21.68 18.31 -10.53
CA ASP A 485 20.88 17.06 -10.54
C ASP A 485 19.37 17.24 -10.28
N LEU A 486 18.96 18.32 -9.58
CA LEU A 486 17.57 18.59 -9.21
C LEU A 486 16.88 19.68 -10.06
N HIS A 487 17.57 20.25 -11.07
CA HIS A 487 17.04 21.39 -11.82
C HIS A 487 15.68 21.12 -12.51
N HIS A 488 15.53 19.99 -13.18
CA HIS A 488 14.27 19.62 -13.86
C HIS A 488 13.11 19.34 -12.88
N LEU A 489 13.43 18.79 -11.72
CA LEU A 489 12.45 18.57 -10.67
C LEU A 489 12.01 19.91 -10.07
N TRP A 490 12.96 20.82 -9.82
CA TRP A 490 12.70 22.19 -9.37
C TRP A 490 11.79 22.93 -10.34
N GLU A 491 12.08 22.94 -11.65
CA GLU A 491 11.23 23.57 -12.67
C GLU A 491 9.80 23.00 -12.66
N ARG A 492 9.63 21.70 -12.39
CA ARG A 492 8.30 21.09 -12.29
C ARG A 492 7.56 21.48 -11.03
N MET A 493 8.25 21.58 -9.90
CA MET A 493 7.65 22.00 -8.62
C MET A 493 7.29 23.48 -8.63
N GLN A 494 8.07 24.32 -9.31
CA GLN A 494 7.85 25.75 -9.45
C GLN A 494 6.44 26.08 -10.00
N LYS A 495 5.85 25.21 -10.80
CA LYS A 495 4.50 25.39 -11.36
C LYS A 495 3.39 25.24 -10.31
N TYR A 496 3.54 24.28 -9.41
CA TYR A 496 2.63 24.16 -8.27
C TYR A 496 2.79 25.33 -7.30
N GLU A 497 4.00 25.81 -7.14
CA GLU A 497 4.30 27.04 -6.39
C GLU A 497 3.60 28.25 -6.98
N GLN A 498 3.63 28.43 -8.31
CA GLN A 498 2.92 29.48 -9.03
C GLN A 498 1.39 29.39 -8.86
N ILE A 499 0.83 28.18 -8.83
CA ILE A 499 -0.60 27.95 -8.56
C ILE A 499 -0.99 28.39 -7.12
N VAL A 500 -0.18 28.02 -6.13
CA VAL A 500 -0.44 28.45 -4.73
C VAL A 500 -0.29 29.97 -4.58
N LEU A 501 0.74 30.54 -5.21
CA LEU A 501 0.96 31.99 -5.22
C LEU A 501 -0.18 32.75 -5.92
N ALA A 502 -0.67 32.25 -7.06
CA ALA A 502 -1.80 32.86 -7.76
C ALA A 502 -3.07 32.87 -6.90
N ARG A 503 -3.36 31.77 -6.17
CA ARG A 503 -4.47 31.73 -5.20
C ARG A 503 -4.28 32.76 -4.09
N LEU A 504 -3.07 32.91 -3.55
CA LEU A 504 -2.77 33.92 -2.54
C LEU A 504 -2.98 35.33 -3.10
N LEU A 505 -2.49 35.65 -4.30
CA LEU A 505 -2.66 36.94 -4.93
C LEU A 505 -4.14 37.27 -5.19
N ILE A 506 -4.94 36.28 -5.61
CA ILE A 506 -6.40 36.39 -5.75
C ILE A 506 -7.04 36.70 -4.39
N ALA A 507 -6.65 36.00 -3.34
CA ALA A 507 -7.15 36.22 -1.99
C ALA A 507 -6.76 37.60 -1.42
N LEU A 508 -5.70 38.22 -1.94
CA LEU A 508 -5.21 39.58 -1.59
C LEU A 508 -5.74 40.68 -2.52
N ASP A 509 -6.71 40.42 -3.40
CA ASP A 509 -7.25 41.33 -4.43
C ASP A 509 -6.18 41.85 -5.43
N ARG A 510 -5.08 41.11 -5.63
CA ARG A 510 -3.97 41.45 -6.54
C ARG A 510 -4.14 40.74 -7.90
N ALA A 511 -5.30 40.96 -8.52
CA ALA A 511 -5.70 40.22 -9.74
C ALA A 511 -4.72 40.35 -10.91
N ALA A 512 -4.17 41.55 -11.15
CA ALA A 512 -3.23 41.78 -12.26
C ALA A 512 -1.97 40.95 -12.11
N GLU A 513 -1.41 40.85 -10.91
CA GLU A 513 -0.22 40.05 -10.64
C GLU A 513 -0.49 38.53 -10.72
N ALA A 514 -1.70 38.10 -10.30
CA ALA A 514 -2.13 36.74 -10.49
C ALA A 514 -2.21 36.38 -11.98
N LEU A 515 -2.75 37.24 -12.83
CA LEU A 515 -2.84 37.02 -14.28
C LEU A 515 -1.46 37.00 -14.92
N ASP A 516 -0.52 37.87 -14.52
CA ASP A 516 0.85 37.91 -15.00
C ASP A 516 1.58 36.56 -14.75
N LEU A 517 1.24 35.85 -13.67
CA LEU A 517 1.73 34.50 -13.37
C LEU A 517 1.01 33.41 -14.19
N LEU A 518 -0.31 33.51 -14.32
CA LEU A 518 -1.14 32.46 -14.89
C LEU A 518 -1.06 32.41 -16.42
N GLU A 519 -0.82 33.54 -17.13
CA GLU A 519 -0.72 33.56 -18.59
C GLU A 519 0.44 32.72 -19.13
N PRO A 520 1.69 32.86 -18.68
CA PRO A 520 2.78 32.00 -19.12
C PRO A 520 2.54 30.54 -18.76
N LEU A 521 1.97 30.28 -17.57
CA LEU A 521 1.67 28.93 -17.13
C LEU A 521 0.62 28.24 -17.99
N LEU A 522 -0.39 28.98 -18.48
CA LEU A 522 -1.38 28.45 -19.42
C LEU A 522 -0.76 28.05 -20.74
N VAL A 523 0.13 28.90 -21.31
CA VAL A 523 0.86 28.59 -22.56
C VAL A 523 1.64 27.30 -22.39
N GLN A 524 2.38 27.17 -21.29
CA GLN A 524 3.19 26.02 -21.02
C GLN A 524 2.34 24.76 -20.75
N ALA A 525 1.19 24.88 -20.06
CA ALA A 525 0.26 23.77 -19.84
C ALA A 525 -0.31 23.21 -21.14
N ARG A 526 -0.59 24.11 -22.12
CA ARG A 526 -1.04 23.72 -23.46
C ARG A 526 0.05 23.04 -24.27
N GLU A 527 1.30 23.52 -24.21
CA GLU A 527 2.45 22.89 -24.88
C GLU A 527 2.70 21.47 -24.39
N TRP A 528 2.38 21.20 -23.14
CA TRP A 528 2.55 19.87 -22.53
C TRP A 528 1.30 19.00 -22.55
N ASP A 529 0.22 19.44 -23.17
CA ASP A 529 -1.09 18.75 -23.19
C ASP A 529 -1.60 18.36 -21.78
N ARG A 530 -1.36 19.26 -20.79
CA ARG A 530 -1.72 19.10 -19.38
C ARG A 530 -3.13 19.62 -19.12
N VAL A 531 -4.15 18.83 -19.49
CA VAL A 531 -5.56 19.21 -19.31
C VAL A 531 -5.91 19.51 -17.85
N ASP A 532 -5.39 18.71 -16.91
CA ASP A 532 -5.53 18.92 -15.48
C ASP A 532 -5.04 20.32 -15.02
N LEU A 533 -3.89 20.75 -15.53
CA LEU A 533 -3.32 22.04 -15.24
C LEU A 533 -4.06 23.19 -15.94
N ILE A 534 -4.47 22.97 -17.20
CA ILE A 534 -5.27 23.95 -17.95
C ILE A 534 -6.57 24.25 -17.20
N ILE A 535 -7.29 23.23 -16.71
CA ILE A 535 -8.51 23.40 -15.91
C ILE A 535 -8.23 24.28 -14.69
N GLN A 536 -7.21 23.98 -13.88
CA GLN A 536 -6.86 24.74 -12.70
C GLN A 536 -6.50 26.21 -13.03
N VAL A 537 -5.65 26.41 -14.03
CA VAL A 537 -5.22 27.75 -14.44
C VAL A 537 -6.41 28.56 -14.94
N GLN A 538 -7.30 27.98 -15.74
CA GLN A 538 -8.47 28.70 -16.26
C GLN A 538 -9.49 29.05 -15.17
N ILE A 539 -9.65 28.19 -14.16
CA ILE A 539 -10.45 28.49 -12.95
C ILE A 539 -9.89 29.73 -12.22
N LEU A 540 -8.58 29.75 -11.97
CA LEU A 540 -7.93 30.86 -11.29
C LEU A 540 -7.94 32.14 -12.13
N ARG A 541 -7.76 32.05 -13.46
CA ARG A 541 -7.90 33.19 -14.37
C ARG A 541 -9.32 33.78 -14.34
N ALA A 542 -10.35 32.92 -14.34
CA ALA A 542 -11.74 33.34 -14.24
C ALA A 542 -12.00 34.15 -12.96
N LEU A 543 -11.46 33.69 -11.82
CA LEU A 543 -11.54 34.39 -10.56
C LEU A 543 -10.77 35.74 -10.57
N ALA A 544 -9.55 35.74 -11.12
CA ALA A 544 -8.72 36.95 -11.22
C ALA A 544 -9.38 38.00 -12.14
N TRP A 545 -9.91 37.63 -13.31
CA TRP A 545 -10.66 38.53 -14.21
C TRP A 545 -11.94 39.07 -13.54
N GLN A 546 -12.63 38.23 -12.77
CA GLN A 546 -13.80 38.68 -12.02
C GLN A 546 -13.45 39.78 -11.03
N ILE A 547 -12.36 39.64 -10.26
CA ILE A 547 -11.85 40.65 -9.34
C ILE A 547 -11.41 41.90 -10.11
N GLY A 548 -10.75 41.73 -11.24
CA GLY A 548 -10.33 42.82 -12.13
C GLY A 548 -11.50 43.57 -12.83
N GLY A 549 -12.73 43.05 -12.71
CA GLY A 549 -13.93 43.65 -13.29
C GLY A 549 -14.14 43.36 -14.78
N ASP A 550 -13.40 42.44 -15.38
CA ASP A 550 -13.59 42.00 -16.77
C ASP A 550 -14.43 40.71 -16.81
N ASP A 551 -15.75 40.89 -16.77
CA ASP A 551 -16.72 39.81 -16.76
C ASP A 551 -16.68 38.96 -18.06
N GLU A 552 -16.28 39.54 -19.21
CA GLU A 552 -16.19 38.83 -20.48
C GLU A 552 -15.05 37.82 -20.46
N GLN A 553 -13.86 38.25 -20.07
CA GLN A 553 -12.69 37.35 -19.91
C GLN A 553 -12.90 36.30 -18.81
N ALA A 554 -13.55 36.68 -17.71
CA ALA A 554 -13.91 35.76 -16.65
C ALA A 554 -14.80 34.58 -17.14
N MET A 555 -15.83 34.93 -17.95
CA MET A 555 -16.74 33.93 -18.52
C MET A 555 -16.07 33.09 -19.60
N GLU A 556 -15.18 33.63 -20.40
CA GLU A 556 -14.42 32.88 -21.40
C GLU A 556 -13.51 31.84 -20.75
N ALA A 557 -12.75 32.25 -19.75
CA ALA A 557 -11.87 31.34 -19.00
C ALA A 557 -12.67 30.24 -18.28
N LEU A 558 -13.79 30.59 -17.65
CA LEU A 558 -14.67 29.61 -16.99
C LEU A 558 -15.27 28.63 -18.00
N ALA A 559 -15.70 29.09 -19.18
CA ALA A 559 -16.28 28.24 -20.21
C ALA A 559 -15.27 27.19 -20.73
N GLU A 560 -14.00 27.58 -20.90
CA GLU A 560 -12.93 26.64 -21.29
C GLU A 560 -12.70 25.62 -20.18
N ALA A 561 -12.59 26.05 -18.90
CA ALA A 561 -12.43 25.16 -17.76
C ALA A 561 -13.56 24.13 -17.67
N LEU A 562 -14.81 24.56 -17.79
CA LEU A 562 -15.98 23.68 -17.75
C LEU A 562 -15.99 22.67 -18.91
N THR A 563 -15.65 23.10 -20.12
CA THR A 563 -15.61 22.24 -21.31
C THR A 563 -14.58 21.11 -21.15
N LEU A 564 -13.43 21.42 -20.57
CA LEU A 564 -12.36 20.44 -20.35
C LEU A 564 -12.63 19.52 -19.14
N ALA A 565 -13.32 20.03 -18.12
CA ALA A 565 -13.58 19.32 -16.88
C ALA A 565 -14.78 18.35 -16.96
N GLU A 566 -15.80 18.67 -17.77
CA GLU A 566 -17.04 17.88 -17.88
C GLU A 566 -16.81 16.40 -18.21
N PRO A 567 -15.97 16.02 -19.22
CA PRO A 567 -15.78 14.63 -19.59
C PRO A 567 -15.18 13.76 -18.47
N GLY A 568 -14.43 14.37 -17.56
CA GLY A 568 -13.83 13.72 -16.39
C GLY A 568 -14.70 13.78 -15.15
N GLY A 569 -15.76 14.61 -15.13
CA GLY A 569 -16.61 14.83 -13.96
C GLY A 569 -15.89 15.54 -12.82
N TRP A 570 -15.02 16.51 -13.13
CA TRP A 570 -14.28 17.30 -12.13
C TRP A 570 -15.25 18.11 -11.25
N VAL A 571 -15.17 17.98 -9.95
CA VAL A 571 -16.05 18.67 -9.01
C VAL A 571 -15.27 19.48 -7.97
N ARG A 572 -14.41 18.82 -7.19
CA ARG A 572 -13.71 19.48 -6.08
C ARG A 572 -12.76 20.59 -6.53
N THR A 573 -12.16 20.47 -7.71
CA THR A 573 -11.32 21.52 -8.28
C THR A 573 -12.07 22.86 -8.44
N PHE A 574 -13.40 22.85 -8.64
CA PHE A 574 -14.23 24.06 -8.60
C PHE A 574 -14.66 24.42 -7.18
N LEU A 575 -15.08 23.43 -6.38
CA LEU A 575 -15.61 23.67 -5.04
C LEU A 575 -14.55 24.22 -4.07
N ASP A 576 -13.30 23.80 -4.23
CA ASP A 576 -12.19 24.26 -3.38
C ASP A 576 -11.89 25.76 -3.53
N GLU A 577 -12.36 26.42 -4.61
CA GLU A 577 -12.21 27.86 -4.83
C GLU A 577 -13.33 28.69 -4.14
N GLY A 578 -14.27 28.06 -3.44
CA GLY A 578 -15.20 28.66 -2.53
C GLY A 578 -16.29 29.49 -3.18
N HIS A 579 -16.82 30.49 -2.42
CA HIS A 579 -18.02 31.21 -2.78
C HIS A 579 -17.87 32.06 -4.05
N SER A 580 -16.69 32.60 -4.34
CA SER A 580 -16.45 33.40 -5.54
C SER A 580 -16.68 32.57 -6.80
N MET A 581 -16.26 31.29 -6.80
CA MET A 581 -16.51 30.35 -7.90
C MET A 581 -17.98 29.97 -8.00
N ALA A 582 -18.68 29.76 -6.86
CA ALA A 582 -20.11 29.50 -6.85
C ALA A 582 -20.89 30.65 -7.50
N ASP A 583 -20.54 31.91 -7.22
CA ASP A 583 -21.18 33.09 -7.78
C ASP A 583 -20.92 33.22 -9.29
N LEU A 584 -19.71 32.88 -9.73
CA LEU A 584 -19.35 32.85 -11.14
C LEU A 584 -20.18 31.80 -11.92
N LEU A 585 -20.31 30.57 -11.36
CA LEU A 585 -21.13 29.50 -11.93
C LEU A 585 -22.61 29.86 -12.00
N ARG A 586 -23.17 30.51 -10.94
CA ARG A 586 -24.56 30.97 -10.94
C ARG A 586 -24.80 32.08 -12.00
N ARG A 587 -23.82 32.99 -12.17
CA ARG A 587 -23.90 34.02 -13.24
C ARG A 587 -23.83 33.36 -14.62
N ALA A 588 -22.92 32.42 -14.85
CA ALA A 588 -22.83 31.68 -16.10
C ALA A 588 -24.15 30.96 -16.44
N ALA A 589 -24.79 30.34 -15.45
CA ALA A 589 -26.09 29.69 -15.62
C ALA A 589 -27.22 30.67 -15.94
N SER A 590 -27.22 31.85 -15.34
CA SER A 590 -28.31 32.86 -15.50
C SER A 590 -28.21 33.65 -16.80
N GLN A 591 -27.01 33.93 -17.29
CA GLN A 591 -26.80 34.76 -18.48
C GLN A 591 -27.04 34.00 -19.78
N GLY A 592 -27.27 32.67 -19.70
CA GLY A 592 -27.43 31.82 -20.88
C GLY A 592 -26.22 31.93 -21.79
N VAL A 593 -25.03 32.25 -21.25
CA VAL A 593 -23.77 32.21 -22.01
C VAL A 593 -23.72 30.79 -22.61
N PRO A 594 -23.72 30.64 -23.95
CA PRO A 594 -23.60 29.32 -24.51
C PRO A 594 -22.28 28.80 -23.95
N PRO A 595 -22.31 27.67 -23.20
CA PRO A 595 -21.08 27.01 -22.86
C PRO A 595 -20.32 26.86 -24.15
N ALA A 596 -19.04 27.22 -24.15
CA ALA A 596 -18.20 27.06 -25.31
C ALA A 596 -18.53 25.69 -25.90
N ARG A 597 -18.91 25.64 -27.17
CA ARG A 597 -19.50 24.51 -27.89
C ARG A 597 -19.26 23.16 -27.22
N GLY A 598 -20.16 22.68 -26.35
CA GLY A 598 -20.13 21.34 -25.84
C GLY A 598 -20.55 21.09 -24.38
N THR A 599 -20.43 22.07 -23.46
CA THR A 599 -20.73 21.82 -22.02
C THR A 599 -22.22 21.64 -21.77
N ALA A 600 -22.63 20.56 -21.10
CA ALA A 600 -24.03 20.34 -20.75
C ALA A 600 -24.46 21.25 -19.60
N PRO A 601 -25.61 21.95 -19.72
CA PRO A 601 -26.17 22.74 -18.63
C PRO A 601 -26.36 21.95 -17.33
N ALA A 602 -26.55 20.62 -17.43
CA ALA A 602 -26.66 19.70 -16.32
C ALA A 602 -25.38 19.65 -15.47
N TYR A 603 -24.20 19.72 -16.09
CA TYR A 603 -22.94 19.71 -15.35
C TYR A 603 -22.76 20.99 -14.50
N VAL A 604 -23.02 22.15 -15.07
CA VAL A 604 -23.00 23.42 -14.31
C VAL A 604 -24.00 23.39 -13.17
N ALA A 605 -25.22 22.87 -13.41
CA ALA A 605 -26.24 22.73 -12.38
C ALA A 605 -25.78 21.76 -11.27
N SER A 606 -25.10 20.68 -11.58
CA SER A 606 -24.55 19.73 -10.59
C SER A 606 -23.46 20.37 -9.73
N LEU A 607 -22.57 21.19 -10.31
CA LEU A 607 -21.57 21.96 -9.56
C LEU A 607 -22.21 22.94 -8.60
N ILE A 608 -23.23 23.70 -9.07
CA ILE A 608 -23.96 24.65 -8.20
C ILE A 608 -24.65 23.90 -7.06
N ALA A 609 -25.32 22.78 -7.36
CA ALA A 609 -25.97 21.97 -6.33
C ALA A 609 -24.97 21.41 -5.30
N ALA A 610 -23.76 21.07 -5.72
CA ALA A 610 -22.70 20.61 -4.82
C ALA A 610 -22.20 21.73 -3.89
N PHE A 611 -22.19 23.01 -4.33
CA PHE A 611 -21.93 24.16 -3.48
C PHE A 611 -23.07 24.47 -2.49
N ASP A 612 -24.33 24.24 -2.91
CA ASP A 612 -25.51 24.53 -2.10
C ASP A 612 -25.85 23.37 -1.11
N ALA A 613 -25.20 22.22 -1.26
CA ALA A 613 -25.36 21.10 -0.34
C ALA A 613 -24.84 21.50 1.06
N PRO A 614 -25.68 21.40 2.12
CA PRO A 614 -25.22 21.73 3.46
C PRO A 614 -24.05 20.81 3.85
N ASP A 615 -23.05 21.39 4.56
CA ASP A 615 -21.98 20.62 5.20
C ASP A 615 -22.62 19.50 6.03
N ARG A 616 -22.52 18.27 5.53
CA ARG A 616 -23.15 17.12 6.15
C ARG A 616 -22.19 16.49 7.16
N GLY A 617 -22.17 17.08 8.36
CA GLY A 617 -21.93 16.33 9.58
C GLY A 617 -23.18 15.49 9.86
N GLU A 618 -23.01 14.16 9.89
CA GLU A 618 -23.98 13.14 10.29
C GLU A 618 -25.36 13.13 9.58
N GLY A 619 -25.53 12.24 8.64
CA GLY A 619 -26.80 11.71 8.18
C GLY A 619 -27.43 12.43 6.98
N ALA A 620 -26.98 12.20 5.79
CA ALA A 620 -27.73 12.55 4.61
C ALA A 620 -27.39 11.66 3.39
N THR A 621 -28.44 11.21 2.81
CA THR A 621 -28.61 10.48 1.56
C THR A 621 -27.74 11.01 0.41
N GLU A 622 -27.13 10.08 -0.31
CA GLU A 622 -26.29 10.25 -1.50
C GLU A 622 -26.80 11.29 -2.51
N PRO A 623 -25.91 12.11 -3.11
CA PRO A 623 -26.26 12.82 -4.33
C PRO A 623 -26.21 11.83 -5.50
N GLN A 624 -27.39 11.51 -6.03
CA GLN A 624 -27.58 10.69 -7.22
C GLN A 624 -27.06 11.43 -8.46
N TYR A 625 -25.82 11.13 -8.89
CA TYR A 625 -25.45 11.38 -10.27
C TYR A 625 -25.88 10.15 -11.09
N HIS A 626 -27.01 10.26 -11.77
CA HIS A 626 -27.46 9.29 -12.73
C HIS A 626 -27.05 9.70 -14.14
N PRO A 627 -26.14 9.02 -14.81
CA PRO A 627 -26.29 8.84 -16.25
C PRO A 627 -27.44 7.82 -16.38
N ALA A 628 -28.58 8.28 -16.88
CA ALA A 628 -29.76 7.46 -17.10
C ALA A 628 -29.44 6.38 -18.14
N GLN A 629 -28.87 5.26 -17.70
CA GLN A 629 -29.01 3.99 -18.38
C GLN A 629 -30.17 3.24 -17.72
N GLN A 630 -31.36 3.41 -18.26
CA GLN A 630 -32.48 2.53 -17.97
C GLN A 630 -32.04 1.10 -18.26
N LEU A 631 -32.22 0.21 -17.28
CA LEU A 631 -32.08 -1.22 -17.51
C LEU A 631 -32.94 -1.60 -18.71
N VAL A 632 -32.37 -2.33 -19.66
CA VAL A 632 -33.11 -2.85 -20.82
C VAL A 632 -34.26 -3.74 -20.37
N GLU A 633 -34.11 -4.37 -19.19
CA GLU A 633 -35.15 -5.20 -18.54
C GLU A 633 -35.10 -4.96 -17.00
N PRO A 634 -36.17 -4.48 -16.37
CA PRO A 634 -36.19 -4.17 -14.94
C PRO A 634 -36.08 -5.45 -14.10
N LEU A 635 -35.50 -5.32 -12.90
CA LEU A 635 -35.46 -6.40 -11.93
C LEU A 635 -36.86 -6.65 -11.33
N SER A 636 -37.24 -7.91 -11.19
CA SER A 636 -38.48 -8.29 -10.50
C SER A 636 -38.34 -8.03 -8.99
N GLU A 637 -39.50 -7.94 -8.28
CA GLU A 637 -39.52 -7.78 -6.82
C GLU A 637 -38.66 -8.84 -6.11
N ARG A 638 -38.72 -10.09 -6.60
CA ARG A 638 -37.95 -11.19 -6.02
C ARG A 638 -36.46 -11.10 -6.30
N GLU A 639 -36.05 -10.62 -7.46
CA GLU A 639 -34.65 -10.34 -7.78
C GLU A 639 -34.13 -9.16 -6.95
N MET A 640 -34.97 -8.16 -6.68
CA MET A 640 -34.62 -7.06 -5.78
C MET A 640 -34.42 -7.51 -4.33
N GLU A 641 -35.26 -8.43 -3.81
CA GLU A 641 -35.08 -9.01 -2.48
C GLU A 641 -33.76 -9.79 -2.40
N VAL A 642 -33.45 -10.63 -3.41
CA VAL A 642 -32.19 -11.37 -3.47
C VAL A 642 -30.99 -10.40 -3.56
N LEU A 643 -31.10 -9.35 -4.36
CA LEU A 643 -30.05 -8.35 -4.54
C LEU A 643 -29.75 -7.59 -3.23
N ARG A 644 -30.77 -7.21 -2.45
CA ARG A 644 -30.59 -6.59 -1.12
C ARG A 644 -29.89 -7.52 -0.14
N LEU A 645 -30.20 -8.81 -0.16
CA LEU A 645 -29.52 -9.78 0.70
C LEU A 645 -28.09 -10.09 0.23
N LEU A 646 -27.86 -10.01 -1.09
CA LEU A 646 -26.51 -10.05 -1.64
C LEU A 646 -25.68 -8.84 -1.16
N SER A 647 -26.26 -7.65 -1.13
CA SER A 647 -25.58 -6.44 -0.64
C SER A 647 -25.31 -6.48 0.86
N ALA A 648 -26.18 -7.13 1.64
CA ALA A 648 -25.97 -7.39 3.06
C ALA A 648 -24.91 -8.47 3.35
N GLY A 649 -24.25 -9.02 2.33
CA GLY A 649 -23.14 -9.97 2.48
C GLY A 649 -23.52 -11.43 2.67
N LEU A 650 -24.83 -11.79 2.66
CA LEU A 650 -25.30 -13.15 2.92
C LEU A 650 -24.90 -14.11 1.80
N SER A 651 -24.44 -15.30 2.13
CA SER A 651 -24.18 -16.38 1.17
C SER A 651 -25.47 -16.94 0.54
N ASN A 652 -25.36 -17.61 -0.60
CA ASN A 652 -26.54 -18.20 -1.25
C ASN A 652 -27.33 -19.18 -0.36
N PRO A 653 -26.74 -20.01 0.50
CA PRO A 653 -27.47 -20.79 1.49
C PRO A 653 -28.24 -19.94 2.50
N GLU A 654 -27.63 -18.90 3.06
CA GLU A 654 -28.28 -18.00 4.04
C GLU A 654 -29.43 -17.22 3.41
N ILE A 655 -29.29 -16.78 2.14
CA ILE A 655 -30.38 -16.17 1.36
C ILE A 655 -31.52 -17.17 1.14
N ALA A 656 -31.16 -18.41 0.82
CA ALA A 656 -32.15 -19.47 0.62
C ALA A 656 -32.96 -19.73 1.90
N ASP A 657 -32.31 -19.81 3.04
CA ASP A 657 -32.93 -19.98 4.35
C ASP A 657 -33.83 -18.78 4.72
N GLN A 658 -33.34 -17.56 4.50
CA GLN A 658 -34.07 -16.33 4.84
C GLN A 658 -35.29 -16.10 3.95
N LEU A 659 -35.23 -16.50 2.68
CA LEU A 659 -36.30 -16.36 1.72
C LEU A 659 -37.20 -17.61 1.61
N TYR A 660 -36.91 -18.66 2.36
CA TYR A 660 -37.61 -19.96 2.35
C TYR A 660 -37.71 -20.58 0.95
N ILE A 661 -36.60 -20.56 0.19
CA ILE A 661 -36.48 -21.12 -1.17
C ILE A 661 -35.25 -22.03 -1.30
N ALA A 662 -35.19 -22.83 -2.36
CA ALA A 662 -34.04 -23.69 -2.60
C ALA A 662 -32.78 -22.86 -2.99
N VAL A 663 -31.59 -23.32 -2.60
CA VAL A 663 -30.31 -22.69 -2.97
C VAL A 663 -30.15 -22.62 -4.50
N SER A 664 -30.66 -23.61 -5.23
CA SER A 664 -30.70 -23.62 -6.70
C SER A 664 -31.53 -22.45 -7.27
N THR A 665 -32.62 -22.09 -6.59
CA THR A 665 -33.50 -20.96 -6.97
C THR A 665 -32.75 -19.61 -6.72
N VAL A 666 -32.06 -19.48 -5.61
CA VAL A 666 -31.19 -18.29 -5.36
C VAL A 666 -30.14 -18.15 -6.44
N ARG A 667 -29.45 -19.23 -6.84
CA ARG A 667 -28.46 -19.21 -7.93
C ARG A 667 -29.12 -18.80 -9.27
N SER A 668 -30.33 -19.21 -9.53
CA SER A 668 -31.07 -18.82 -10.72
C SER A 668 -31.41 -17.33 -10.72
N HIS A 669 -31.84 -16.78 -9.57
CA HIS A 669 -32.05 -15.33 -9.40
C HIS A 669 -30.76 -14.55 -9.55
N CYS A 670 -29.66 -15.00 -8.94
CA CYS A 670 -28.35 -14.35 -9.12
C CYS A 670 -27.94 -14.30 -10.59
N LYS A 671 -28.10 -15.40 -11.33
CA LYS A 671 -27.78 -15.45 -12.77
C LYS A 671 -28.65 -14.48 -13.58
N SER A 672 -29.94 -14.38 -13.26
CA SER A 672 -30.86 -13.43 -13.90
C SER A 672 -30.49 -11.97 -13.57
N ILE A 673 -30.21 -11.68 -12.30
CA ILE A 673 -29.74 -10.36 -11.84
C ILE A 673 -28.46 -9.96 -12.57
N TYR A 674 -27.47 -10.85 -12.65
CA TYR A 674 -26.21 -10.58 -13.34
C TYR A 674 -26.40 -10.30 -14.84
N GLY A 675 -27.31 -11.06 -15.50
CA GLY A 675 -27.63 -10.81 -16.90
C GLY A 675 -28.34 -9.48 -17.13
N LYS A 676 -29.25 -9.06 -16.24
CA LYS A 676 -29.99 -7.79 -16.36
C LYS A 676 -29.15 -6.57 -16.02
N LEU A 677 -28.16 -6.73 -15.11
CA LEU A 677 -27.22 -5.69 -14.74
C LEU A 677 -25.96 -5.65 -15.67
N ASP A 678 -25.87 -6.60 -16.61
CA ASP A 678 -24.72 -6.81 -17.50
C ASP A 678 -23.38 -6.98 -16.76
N VAL A 679 -23.41 -7.86 -15.72
CA VAL A 679 -22.25 -8.16 -14.88
C VAL A 679 -22.06 -9.67 -14.74
N HIS A 680 -20.88 -10.12 -14.30
CA HIS A 680 -20.58 -11.55 -14.21
C HIS A 680 -20.27 -12.03 -12.80
N LYS A 681 -20.12 -11.12 -11.82
CA LYS A 681 -19.76 -11.44 -10.43
C LYS A 681 -20.72 -10.81 -9.45
N ARG A 682 -20.80 -11.42 -8.27
CA ARG A 682 -21.65 -10.98 -7.16
C ARG A 682 -21.37 -9.54 -6.74
N TRP A 683 -20.08 -9.20 -6.59
CA TRP A 683 -19.67 -7.87 -6.14
C TRP A 683 -20.04 -6.80 -7.17
N ASP A 684 -19.78 -7.09 -8.46
CA ASP A 684 -20.13 -6.21 -9.57
C ASP A 684 -21.65 -5.95 -9.64
N ALA A 685 -22.46 -6.96 -9.29
CA ALA A 685 -23.92 -6.82 -9.27
C ALA A 685 -24.40 -5.89 -8.15
N VAL A 686 -23.80 -5.97 -6.97
CA VAL A 686 -24.10 -5.08 -5.84
C VAL A 686 -23.69 -3.65 -6.19
N HIS A 687 -22.48 -3.47 -6.69
CA HIS A 687 -21.94 -2.16 -7.07
C HIS A 687 -22.76 -1.53 -8.21
N ARG A 688 -23.07 -2.30 -9.27
CA ARG A 688 -23.88 -1.82 -10.39
C ARG A 688 -25.31 -1.48 -9.98
N ALA A 689 -25.86 -2.21 -9.03
CA ALA A 689 -27.16 -1.92 -8.47
C ALA A 689 -27.18 -0.63 -7.61
N GLN A 690 -26.12 -0.36 -6.90
CA GLN A 690 -25.90 0.90 -6.19
C GLN A 690 -25.77 2.07 -7.17
N GLU A 691 -24.95 1.93 -8.23
CA GLU A 691 -24.83 2.94 -9.30
C GLU A 691 -26.17 3.27 -9.98
N LEU A 692 -27.05 2.29 -10.11
CA LEU A 692 -28.38 2.45 -10.71
C LEU A 692 -29.45 2.88 -9.70
N GLY A 693 -29.10 3.12 -8.42
CA GLY A 693 -30.04 3.50 -7.37
C GLY A 693 -31.10 2.44 -7.06
N LEU A 694 -30.76 1.16 -7.25
CA LEU A 694 -31.65 0.03 -7.00
C LEU A 694 -31.49 -0.52 -5.56
N LEU A 695 -30.38 -0.18 -4.89
CA LEU A 695 -30.05 -0.59 -3.51
C LEU A 695 -29.91 0.58 -2.59
#